data_a76eea7f861e4e9905bdabd2bcfb190b
#
_entry.id   a76eea7f861e4e9905bdabd2bcfb190b
#
_cell.length_a   1.000
_cell.length_b   1.000
_cell.length_c   1.000
_cell.angle_alpha   90.00
_cell.angle_beta   90.00
_cell.angle_gamma   90.00
#
_symmetry.space_group_name_H-M   'P 1'
#
loop_
_entity.id
_entity.type
_entity.pdbx_description
1 polymer ?
#
loop_
_entity_poly.entity_id
_entity_poly.type
_entity_poly.pdbx_seq_one_letter_code
_entity_poly.pdbx_strand_id
1 'polypeptide(L)'
;MLGRMSLRHAPRRVRPLFLGSAALALLACGSPATPEAAGKPAEGGTPAPTPAGPDAPAAPTPSAPTPPAEGPTATLRTGSFAPATMDALTGSIVHNLSGDADYYELEFTLPSGDGRTAVVAAIDGEAAALVAVRHEADRVRVTMRRPIPSKALSTSLAGTVWFRGYEGQNQRWFAAPFTATGTPTKDAELPRRFAEVLSNQLRSGDDGPRSPFHHFAAGRIHAALGSGAAAPATVLAEARARETSTDLSQLMYTTTAATSLHEALQYEKGLGLAGTTGKRDVAIETVAGPALADHPFEAMRGGLSTTTPPSEEPLAAAVPADFWYVRFSDIRDMLRILDEASTWITPVAHAMEERPLVRDLAERYQRELGLGRSGLAKALGHTAVSRLAITGSDPYLRDGSDVTFVFEVASQVVFDAELTKHLTRWQTEIPGVARAEVIHGGHTITIHADPLGQVRQHRAQVGNLAVVSNSEAACKRVLDAIDGRTPKLADEPDLRYMLAREPGTHDAFAFIGDKFVAQVVGPKQKIQQARRMQAAAELATPGYAALLYGWLHGRAPASTAELTAAGVLVPAELAHSDGAAIEFTPGAPARSSWGRADALRPRIDLPEVTKVTAAERDAYEQFSRGYQDYWRQFIDPIAVRIDLEGDTASIDVRVLPLIEGTNYRDVEDIVGKQRVVVPAIDDGLHAVWAVGKDTRLRKELDRMSTAFSGKADLGIGWLGEWVMLGTLDRTALTDAIALFDDDVQKPLPEWPDEPAIAKALGKLPVFAAADVNSTAGLVAALAALRVMSNEVAPGAITWENVATHRDVPMVRVGIAPTAGDDVRRFADSVAVYYAQVGGAIVFTLQQSTLEVLIDRFSDETRRPTAADTGGAQLVVEGHVRPQGGGWTALLWALQGQAQIGQPAARHYAEAILRGDPSVATDAARFRALSLAYFGGVPVTPEGRADYGLRPDGVFDPIHGSAIHPAFPPLPVADDTPIAALMMRLSSLRASVSFDDEPTSATPATRSLHTRFELTLGAAAE
;
A
#
# COMPACT_ATOMS: atom_id res chain seq x y z
N MET A 1 16.05 -31.86 27.82
CA MET A 1 16.49 -30.46 27.95
C MET A 1 15.83 -29.61 26.87
N LEU A 2 14.49 -29.65 26.82
CA LEU A 2 13.63 -28.81 25.96
C LEU A 2 12.68 -28.04 26.88
N GLY A 3 13.28 -27.29 27.81
CA GLY A 3 12.57 -26.45 28.74
C GLY A 3 12.60 -25.03 28.28
N ARG A 4 11.42 -24.49 27.93
CA ARG A 4 11.11 -23.06 27.89
C ARG A 4 12.00 -22.19 26.97
N MET A 5 11.94 -22.38 25.65
CA MET A 5 12.18 -21.28 24.75
C MET A 5 10.92 -20.40 24.71
N SER A 6 11.00 -19.30 25.42
CA SER A 6 10.01 -18.25 25.42
C SER A 6 9.86 -17.71 23.99
N LEU A 7 8.71 -17.94 23.39
CA LEU A 7 8.28 -17.38 22.09
C LEU A 7 8.11 -15.84 22.10
N ARG A 8 8.69 -15.15 23.07
CA ARG A 8 8.58 -13.69 23.23
C ARG A 8 9.48 -12.86 22.31
N HIS A 9 10.35 -13.49 21.49
CA HIS A 9 11.27 -12.76 20.59
C HIS A 9 11.46 -13.46 19.23
N ALA A 10 10.45 -14.19 18.74
CA ALA A 10 10.42 -14.49 17.33
C ALA A 10 10.08 -13.19 16.59
N PRO A 11 10.91 -12.73 15.64
CA PRO A 11 10.52 -11.60 14.81
C PRO A 11 9.24 -11.98 14.08
N ARG A 12 8.27 -11.06 14.04
CA ARG A 12 7.00 -11.16 13.30
C ARG A 12 7.24 -11.22 11.77
N ARG A 13 8.11 -12.09 11.32
CA ARG A 13 8.53 -12.22 9.93
C ARG A 13 8.14 -13.60 9.43
N VAL A 14 6.89 -13.79 9.09
CA VAL A 14 6.43 -14.65 7.98
C VAL A 14 4.91 -14.46 7.90
N ARG A 15 4.45 -13.62 7.00
CA ARG A 15 3.09 -13.64 6.46
C ARG A 15 3.20 -13.64 4.93
N PRO A 16 2.37 -14.43 4.23
CA PRO A 16 2.59 -14.72 2.81
C PRO A 16 2.22 -13.59 1.87
N LEU A 17 3.05 -13.45 0.89
CA LEU A 17 3.06 -12.86 -0.45
C LEU A 17 1.70 -12.56 -1.11
N PHE A 18 1.54 -11.38 -1.77
CA PHE A 18 1.22 -11.28 -3.21
C PHE A 18 0.93 -9.86 -3.72
N LEU A 19 1.44 -9.56 -4.92
CA LEU A 19 1.01 -8.73 -6.06
C LEU A 19 1.44 -7.26 -6.19
N GLY A 20 2.23 -7.07 -7.20
CA GLY A 20 2.28 -6.06 -8.29
C GLY A 20 2.25 -4.55 -7.99
N SER A 21 3.38 -3.82 -7.81
CA SER A 21 3.34 -2.40 -7.49
C SER A 21 4.27 -1.43 -8.25
N ALA A 22 5.12 -1.85 -9.18
CA ALA A 22 6.03 -0.90 -9.85
C ALA A 22 5.32 -0.03 -10.92
N ALA A 23 4.38 -0.59 -11.66
CA ALA A 23 3.49 0.19 -12.53
C ALA A 23 2.47 1.01 -11.73
N LEU A 24 2.18 0.61 -10.50
CA LEU A 24 1.25 1.22 -9.56
C LEU A 24 1.71 2.59 -9.06
N ALA A 25 2.98 2.80 -8.83
CA ALA A 25 3.49 4.09 -8.35
C ALA A 25 3.32 5.21 -9.39
N LEU A 26 3.35 4.87 -10.68
CA LEU A 26 3.12 5.82 -11.79
C LEU A 26 1.63 5.89 -12.20
N LEU A 27 0.83 4.83 -11.93
CA LEU A 27 -0.57 4.72 -12.34
C LEU A 27 -1.58 4.93 -11.20
N ALA A 28 -1.14 5.00 -9.95
CA ALA A 28 -1.99 5.26 -8.76
C ALA A 28 -2.72 6.62 -8.77
N CYS A 29 -2.73 7.31 -9.89
CA CYS A 29 -3.47 8.54 -10.13
C CYS A 29 -4.96 8.32 -10.47
N GLY A 30 -5.48 7.09 -10.40
CA GLY A 30 -6.87 6.79 -10.75
C GLY A 30 -7.73 6.52 -9.52
N SER A 31 -8.55 7.49 -9.12
CA SER A 31 -9.69 7.22 -8.22
C SER A 31 -10.95 6.89 -9.01
N PRO A 32 -11.79 5.96 -8.57
CA PRO A 32 -13.02 5.63 -9.26
C PRO A 32 -14.00 6.81 -9.25
N ALA A 33 -14.59 7.09 -10.41
CA ALA A 33 -15.75 7.96 -10.47
C ALA A 33 -16.91 7.27 -9.75
N THR A 34 -17.55 7.96 -8.82
CA THR A 34 -18.82 7.52 -8.22
C THR A 34 -19.83 7.19 -9.31
N PRO A 35 -20.52 6.05 -9.29
CA PRO A 35 -21.59 5.80 -10.23
C PRO A 35 -22.75 6.79 -9.97
N GLU A 36 -23.03 7.62 -10.94
CA GLU A 36 -24.27 8.38 -11.00
C GLU A 36 -25.46 7.39 -10.96
N ALA A 37 -26.39 7.65 -10.07
CA ALA A 37 -27.62 6.87 -9.93
C ALA A 37 -28.35 6.83 -11.28
N ALA A 38 -28.31 5.69 -11.94
CA ALA A 38 -29.04 5.46 -13.16
C ALA A 38 -30.54 5.38 -12.85
N GLY A 39 -31.29 6.31 -13.42
CA GLY A 39 -32.75 6.31 -13.40
C GLY A 39 -33.30 5.04 -14.06
N LYS A 40 -34.36 4.51 -13.47
CA LYS A 40 -35.12 3.36 -13.95
C LYS A 40 -35.43 3.45 -15.44
N PRO A 41 -35.20 2.40 -16.25
CA PRO A 41 -35.79 2.28 -17.56
C PRO A 41 -37.23 1.74 -17.47
N ALA A 42 -38.08 2.27 -18.34
CA ALA A 42 -39.45 1.84 -18.55
C ALA A 42 -39.50 0.48 -19.27
N GLU A 43 -40.50 -0.31 -18.91
CA GLU A 43 -40.87 -1.59 -19.53
C GLU A 43 -41.17 -1.44 -21.03
N GLY A 44 -40.76 -2.42 -21.83
CA GLY A 44 -41.21 -2.53 -23.23
C GLY A 44 -40.57 -3.64 -24.05
N GLY A 45 -41.23 -4.76 -24.15
CA GLY A 45 -41.33 -5.48 -25.41
C GLY A 45 -40.32 -6.60 -25.72
N THR A 46 -40.73 -7.83 -25.47
CA THR A 46 -40.14 -9.08 -25.96
C THR A 46 -40.27 -9.24 -27.47
N PRO A 47 -39.30 -9.69 -28.22
CA PRO A 47 -39.45 -10.39 -29.51
C PRO A 47 -39.12 -11.88 -29.42
N ALA A 48 -39.87 -12.64 -30.16
CA ALA A 48 -39.89 -14.09 -30.26
C ALA A 48 -38.67 -14.70 -30.99
N PRO A 49 -38.41 -16.02 -30.81
CA PRO A 49 -37.20 -16.67 -31.34
C PRO A 49 -37.39 -17.15 -32.78
N THR A 50 -36.32 -17.11 -33.56
CA THR A 50 -36.19 -17.70 -34.91
C THR A 50 -35.44 -19.04 -34.84
N PRO A 51 -35.79 -20.04 -35.66
CA PRO A 51 -35.42 -21.43 -35.44
C PRO A 51 -34.03 -21.82 -35.99
N ALA A 52 -33.47 -22.84 -35.35
CA ALA A 52 -32.22 -23.50 -35.66
C ALA A 52 -32.28 -24.40 -36.91
N GLY A 53 -31.19 -24.48 -37.64
CA GLY A 53 -30.90 -25.47 -38.67
C GLY A 53 -29.90 -26.52 -38.19
N PRO A 54 -29.81 -27.71 -38.81
CA PRO A 54 -29.40 -28.92 -38.12
C PRO A 54 -27.88 -29.23 -38.12
N ASP A 55 -27.50 -29.92 -37.07
CA ASP A 55 -26.18 -30.38 -36.65
C ASP A 55 -25.51 -31.43 -37.55
N ALA A 56 -24.17 -31.36 -37.51
CA ALA A 56 -23.29 -32.51 -37.76
C ALA A 56 -22.59 -32.93 -36.45
N PRO A 57 -22.45 -34.22 -36.13
CA PRO A 57 -21.96 -34.64 -34.82
C PRO A 57 -20.44 -34.54 -34.70
N ALA A 58 -19.98 -33.83 -33.66
CA ALA A 58 -18.60 -33.85 -33.23
C ALA A 58 -18.32 -35.06 -32.31
N ALA A 59 -17.18 -35.70 -32.52
CA ALA A 59 -16.69 -36.79 -31.70
C ALA A 59 -16.47 -36.40 -30.25
N PRO A 60 -16.71 -37.28 -29.27
CA PRO A 60 -16.56 -36.95 -27.87
C PRO A 60 -15.07 -36.83 -27.49
N THR A 61 -14.69 -35.67 -27.00
CA THR A 61 -13.42 -35.47 -26.27
C THR A 61 -13.50 -36.21 -24.91
N PRO A 62 -12.49 -36.95 -24.49
CA PRO A 62 -12.52 -37.60 -23.19
C PRO A 62 -12.54 -36.56 -22.09
N SER A 63 -13.61 -36.56 -21.31
CA SER A 63 -13.79 -35.72 -20.12
C SER A 63 -12.67 -36.04 -19.13
N ALA A 64 -11.94 -35.00 -18.70
CA ALA A 64 -11.07 -35.09 -17.53
C ALA A 64 -11.90 -35.57 -16.32
N PRO A 65 -11.38 -36.41 -15.45
CA PRO A 65 -12.10 -36.86 -14.25
C PRO A 65 -12.48 -35.64 -13.41
N THR A 66 -13.79 -35.47 -13.21
CA THR A 66 -14.33 -34.47 -12.30
C THR A 66 -13.76 -34.73 -10.92
N PRO A 67 -13.06 -33.78 -10.27
CA PRO A 67 -12.63 -33.98 -8.89
C PRO A 67 -13.85 -34.24 -8.00
N PRO A 68 -13.74 -35.07 -6.96
CA PRO A 68 -14.84 -35.33 -6.04
C PRO A 68 -15.40 -34.02 -5.51
N ALA A 69 -16.72 -33.94 -5.42
CA ALA A 69 -17.42 -32.78 -4.90
C ALA A 69 -16.91 -32.50 -3.49
N GLU A 70 -16.29 -31.36 -3.29
CA GLU A 70 -15.83 -30.90 -1.99
C GLU A 70 -17.06 -30.68 -1.09
N GLY A 71 -16.95 -31.06 0.20
CA GLY A 71 -17.98 -30.82 1.19
C GLY A 71 -18.25 -29.32 1.41
N PRO A 72 -19.25 -28.94 2.21
CA PRO A 72 -19.59 -27.55 2.44
C PRO A 72 -18.37 -26.78 2.96
N THR A 73 -18.11 -25.63 2.36
CA THR A 73 -17.05 -24.70 2.76
C THR A 73 -17.27 -24.24 4.19
N ALA A 74 -16.23 -24.25 5.03
CA ALA A 74 -16.31 -23.67 6.35
C ALA A 74 -16.69 -22.20 6.25
N THR A 75 -17.63 -21.76 7.08
CA THR A 75 -18.04 -20.38 7.16
C THR A 75 -17.05 -19.65 8.07
N LEU A 76 -16.25 -18.75 7.47
CA LEU A 76 -15.42 -17.83 8.24
C LEU A 76 -16.30 -16.98 9.15
N ARG A 77 -15.75 -16.64 10.30
CA ARG A 77 -16.50 -15.92 11.32
C ARG A 77 -17.02 -14.59 10.86
N THR A 78 -18.30 -14.35 11.10
CA THR A 78 -18.98 -13.10 10.83
C THR A 78 -19.74 -12.64 12.07
N GLY A 79 -19.91 -11.34 12.26
CA GLY A 79 -20.71 -10.79 13.31
C GLY A 79 -20.13 -9.52 13.92
N SER A 80 -20.89 -8.92 14.82
CA SER A 80 -20.45 -7.79 15.63
C SER A 80 -20.13 -8.25 17.06
N PHE A 81 -19.09 -7.69 17.64
CA PHE A 81 -18.59 -8.04 18.95
C PHE A 81 -18.86 -6.93 19.94
N ALA A 82 -19.66 -7.19 20.94
CA ALA A 82 -19.89 -6.28 22.03
C ALA A 82 -18.85 -6.45 23.14
N PRO A 83 -18.45 -5.38 23.83
CA PRO A 83 -17.65 -5.47 25.04
C PRO A 83 -18.32 -6.33 26.09
N ALA A 84 -17.53 -7.02 26.90
CA ALA A 84 -18.06 -7.73 28.07
C ALA A 84 -18.58 -6.72 29.11
N THR A 85 -19.70 -7.03 29.75
CA THR A 85 -20.29 -6.18 30.78
C THR A 85 -19.50 -6.31 32.08
N MET A 86 -19.17 -5.19 32.71
CA MET A 86 -18.63 -5.10 34.06
C MET A 86 -19.69 -4.61 35.03
N ASP A 87 -19.43 -4.76 36.35
CA ASP A 87 -20.24 -4.16 37.39
C ASP A 87 -20.30 -2.64 37.26
N ALA A 88 -21.43 -2.06 37.67
CA ALA A 88 -21.66 -0.62 37.62
C ALA A 88 -20.71 0.12 38.56
N LEU A 89 -20.11 1.19 38.06
CA LEU A 89 -19.27 2.09 38.85
C LEU A 89 -20.10 3.20 39.47
N THR A 90 -19.78 3.53 40.73
CA THR A 90 -20.35 4.69 41.43
C THR A 90 -19.25 5.71 41.72
N GLY A 91 -19.52 6.99 41.53
CA GLY A 91 -18.52 8.03 41.65
C GLY A 91 -19.04 9.37 42.14
N SER A 92 -18.09 10.31 42.30
CA SER A 92 -18.35 11.69 42.72
C SER A 92 -18.19 12.68 41.57
N ILE A 93 -18.78 13.88 41.71
CA ILE A 93 -18.74 14.94 40.70
C ILE A 93 -18.00 16.16 41.27
N VAL A 94 -17.03 16.65 40.51
CA VAL A 94 -16.44 17.98 40.63
C VAL A 94 -16.72 18.78 39.36
N HIS A 95 -16.95 20.09 39.44
CA HIS A 95 -17.22 20.89 38.25
C HIS A 95 -16.60 22.28 38.30
N ASN A 96 -16.48 22.89 37.13
CA ASN A 96 -16.16 24.31 36.98
C ASN A 96 -16.99 24.91 35.84
N LEU A 97 -17.56 26.09 36.05
CA LEU A 97 -18.20 26.87 34.99
C LEU A 97 -17.20 27.86 34.45
N SER A 98 -16.90 27.76 33.20
CA SER A 98 -16.17 28.75 32.40
C SER A 98 -17.19 29.54 31.58
N GLY A 99 -16.90 30.77 31.23
CA GLY A 99 -17.86 31.60 30.48
C GLY A 99 -18.28 31.00 29.11
N ASP A 100 -17.52 30.08 28.57
CA ASP A 100 -17.73 29.46 27.26
C ASP A 100 -18.04 27.96 27.32
N ALA A 101 -17.83 27.29 28.45
CA ALA A 101 -18.03 25.84 28.59
C ALA A 101 -18.25 25.42 30.06
N ASP A 102 -18.92 24.28 30.25
CA ASP A 102 -19.00 23.58 31.53
C ASP A 102 -17.96 22.45 31.55
N TYR A 103 -17.24 22.34 32.68
CA TYR A 103 -16.30 21.26 32.91
C TYR A 103 -16.76 20.41 34.09
N TYR A 104 -16.62 19.08 33.92
CA TYR A 104 -16.90 18.09 34.97
C TYR A 104 -15.75 17.12 35.08
N GLU A 105 -15.47 16.67 36.30
CA GLU A 105 -14.58 15.54 36.57
C GLU A 105 -15.38 14.54 37.44
N LEU A 106 -15.43 13.31 36.98
CA LEU A 106 -16.03 12.16 37.65
C LEU A 106 -14.89 11.26 38.12
N GLU A 107 -14.91 10.87 39.40
CA GLU A 107 -13.89 9.98 39.96
C GLU A 107 -14.55 8.68 40.41
N PHE A 108 -14.01 7.56 39.96
CA PHE A 108 -14.44 6.20 40.27
C PHE A 108 -13.30 5.41 40.90
N THR A 109 -13.59 4.61 41.92
CA THR A 109 -12.64 3.67 42.50
C THR A 109 -12.82 2.28 41.86
N LEU A 110 -11.72 1.65 41.41
CA LEU A 110 -11.73 0.32 40.88
C LEU A 110 -11.34 -0.72 41.92
N PRO A 111 -11.81 -1.97 41.83
CA PRO A 111 -11.27 -3.06 42.61
C PRO A 111 -9.77 -3.22 42.37
N SER A 112 -9.00 -3.39 43.44
CA SER A 112 -7.54 -3.57 43.34
C SER A 112 -7.20 -4.87 42.58
N GLY A 113 -6.30 -4.77 41.58
CA GLY A 113 -5.77 -5.91 40.82
C GLY A 113 -6.55 -6.29 39.58
N ASP A 114 -7.43 -5.43 39.08
CA ASP A 114 -8.26 -5.70 37.89
C ASP A 114 -7.46 -5.84 36.58
N GLY A 115 -6.25 -5.29 36.49
CA GLY A 115 -5.37 -5.41 35.30
C GLY A 115 -5.92 -4.78 34.01
N ARG A 116 -7.09 -4.14 34.07
CA ARG A 116 -7.77 -3.48 32.94
C ARG A 116 -7.45 -1.99 32.94
N THR A 117 -7.36 -1.40 31.75
CA THR A 117 -7.08 0.03 31.58
C THR A 117 -8.29 0.75 30.97
N ALA A 118 -8.83 1.76 31.66
CA ALA A 118 -9.87 2.62 31.10
C ALA A 118 -9.29 3.47 29.96
N VAL A 119 -9.96 3.49 28.81
CA VAL A 119 -9.46 4.13 27.57
C VAL A 119 -10.43 5.17 27.05
N VAL A 120 -11.73 4.85 27.04
CA VAL A 120 -12.80 5.71 26.48
C VAL A 120 -13.94 5.79 27.48
N ALA A 121 -14.61 6.93 27.54
CA ALA A 121 -15.85 7.09 28.27
C ALA A 121 -16.85 7.95 27.48
N ALA A 122 -18.14 7.70 27.71
CA ALA A 122 -19.22 8.51 27.19
C ALA A 122 -20.22 8.83 28.31
N ILE A 123 -20.82 10.00 28.20
CA ILE A 123 -21.82 10.47 29.14
C ILE A 123 -23.18 10.55 28.42
N ASP A 124 -24.20 9.96 29.02
CA ASP A 124 -25.51 9.84 28.42
C ASP A 124 -26.14 11.23 28.17
N GLY A 125 -26.64 11.42 26.95
CA GLY A 125 -27.25 12.69 26.54
C GLY A 125 -26.28 13.82 26.18
N GLU A 126 -24.95 13.58 26.25
CA GLU A 126 -23.89 14.57 26.04
C GLU A 126 -23.06 14.28 24.75
N ALA A 127 -23.73 14.05 23.63
CA ALA A 127 -23.06 13.66 22.37
C ALA A 127 -22.04 14.70 21.84
N ALA A 128 -22.24 15.98 22.16
CA ALA A 128 -21.35 17.07 21.76
C ALA A 128 -20.19 17.31 22.76
N ALA A 129 -20.19 16.64 23.91
CA ALA A 129 -19.14 16.83 24.92
C ALA A 129 -17.83 16.16 24.48
N LEU A 130 -16.72 16.83 24.78
CA LEU A 130 -15.41 16.18 24.74
C LEU A 130 -15.17 15.48 26.07
N VAL A 131 -14.88 14.22 26.00
CA VAL A 131 -14.60 13.36 27.14
C VAL A 131 -13.19 12.83 27.07
N ALA A 132 -12.44 12.92 28.16
CA ALA A 132 -11.11 12.37 28.27
C ALA A 132 -11.02 11.51 29.54
N VAL A 133 -10.26 10.43 29.46
CA VAL A 133 -10.14 9.42 30.50
C VAL A 133 -8.70 9.35 30.99
N ARG A 134 -8.54 9.30 32.30
CA ARG A 134 -7.26 9.02 32.96
C ARG A 134 -7.42 7.85 33.92
N HIS A 135 -6.67 6.82 33.70
CA HIS A 135 -6.59 5.66 34.58
C HIS A 135 -5.38 5.78 35.50
N GLU A 136 -5.59 5.67 36.80
CA GLU A 136 -4.56 5.68 37.85
C GLU A 136 -4.78 4.43 38.73
N ALA A 137 -3.82 3.54 38.77
CA ALA A 137 -3.81 2.31 39.59
C ALA A 137 -5.16 1.72 40.06
N ASP A 138 -5.84 2.39 40.99
CA ASP A 138 -7.14 2.01 41.60
C ASP A 138 -8.27 3.01 41.28
N ARG A 139 -8.02 4.01 40.42
CA ARG A 139 -8.96 5.11 40.12
C ARG A 139 -9.08 5.37 38.65
N VAL A 140 -10.28 5.70 38.24
CA VAL A 140 -10.58 6.25 36.90
C VAL A 140 -11.15 7.64 37.05
N ARG A 141 -10.55 8.61 36.39
CA ARG A 141 -11.08 9.94 36.25
C ARG A 141 -11.58 10.17 34.84
N VAL A 142 -12.83 10.52 34.74
CA VAL A 142 -13.48 10.91 33.48
C VAL A 142 -13.68 12.42 33.53
N THR A 143 -12.97 13.14 32.67
CA THR A 143 -13.12 14.58 32.54
C THR A 143 -13.92 14.92 31.31
N MET A 144 -14.86 15.85 31.43
CA MET A 144 -15.74 16.27 30.34
C MET A 144 -15.71 17.79 30.18
N ARG A 145 -15.71 18.22 28.90
CA ARG A 145 -16.00 19.62 28.52
C ARG A 145 -17.26 19.65 27.68
N ARG A 146 -18.29 20.33 28.18
CA ARG A 146 -19.53 20.60 27.43
C ARG A 146 -19.36 21.95 26.72
N PRO A 147 -19.46 22.03 25.38
CA PRO A 147 -19.18 23.25 24.62
C PRO A 147 -20.23 24.36 24.81
N ILE A 148 -21.43 24.00 25.21
CA ILE A 148 -22.53 24.95 25.46
C ILE A 148 -22.80 24.95 26.96
N PRO A 149 -22.56 26.07 27.68
CA PRO A 149 -22.84 26.15 29.11
C PRO A 149 -24.28 25.89 29.45
N SER A 150 -24.51 25.03 30.42
CA SER A 150 -25.86 24.76 30.94
C SER A 150 -26.25 25.79 31.98
N LYS A 151 -27.50 26.18 31.99
CA LYS A 151 -28.07 27.06 33.04
C LYS A 151 -28.24 26.36 34.40
N ALA A 152 -28.27 25.03 34.40
CA ALA A 152 -28.38 24.21 35.61
C ALA A 152 -27.23 23.22 35.68
N LEU A 153 -26.60 23.11 36.84
CA LEU A 153 -25.55 22.11 37.07
C LEU A 153 -26.16 20.73 37.24
N SER A 154 -25.54 19.75 36.60
CA SER A 154 -25.94 18.36 36.77
C SER A 154 -25.43 17.84 38.11
N THR A 155 -26.33 17.41 38.98
CA THR A 155 -26.02 16.74 40.26
C THR A 155 -25.91 15.22 40.11
N SER A 156 -26.27 14.69 38.97
CA SER A 156 -26.11 13.28 38.59
C SER A 156 -25.79 13.18 37.11
N LEU A 157 -24.78 12.37 36.78
CA LEU A 157 -24.35 12.03 35.41
C LEU A 157 -24.22 10.52 35.33
N ALA A 158 -24.76 9.96 34.26
CA ALA A 158 -24.62 8.53 33.93
C ALA A 158 -23.90 8.35 32.60
N GLY A 159 -23.43 7.16 32.35
CA GLY A 159 -22.73 6.85 31.11
C GLY A 159 -22.02 5.48 31.14
N THR A 160 -21.03 5.33 30.29
CA THR A 160 -20.24 4.09 30.18
C THR A 160 -18.75 4.41 30.09
N VAL A 161 -17.94 3.66 30.82
CA VAL A 161 -16.47 3.63 30.64
C VAL A 161 -16.10 2.31 29.98
N TRP A 162 -15.30 2.38 28.95
CA TRP A 162 -14.74 1.20 28.28
C TRP A 162 -13.29 0.97 28.70
N PHE A 163 -13.04 -0.25 29.08
CA PHE A 163 -11.72 -0.73 29.51
C PHE A 163 -11.15 -1.67 28.47
N ARG A 164 -9.85 -1.57 28.25
CA ARG A 164 -9.07 -2.54 27.55
C ARG A 164 -8.35 -3.43 28.56
N GLY A 165 -8.50 -4.71 28.44
CA GLY A 165 -7.89 -5.68 29.31
C GLY A 165 -7.56 -6.98 28.59
N TYR A 166 -7.15 -7.97 29.32
CA TYR A 166 -6.89 -9.29 28.80
C TYR A 166 -7.81 -10.31 29.47
N GLU A 167 -8.36 -11.22 28.68
CA GLU A 167 -9.01 -12.43 29.14
C GLU A 167 -8.16 -13.59 28.65
N GLY A 168 -7.44 -14.25 29.56
CA GLY A 168 -6.34 -15.15 29.19
C GLY A 168 -5.19 -14.40 28.51
N GLN A 169 -4.87 -14.73 27.26
CA GLN A 169 -3.83 -14.06 26.46
C GLN A 169 -4.40 -13.03 25.46
N ASN A 170 -5.74 -12.92 25.37
CA ASN A 170 -6.38 -12.07 24.38
C ASN A 170 -6.76 -10.71 24.92
N GLN A 171 -6.50 -9.69 24.11
CA GLN A 171 -6.96 -8.35 24.37
C GLN A 171 -8.47 -8.26 24.11
N ARG A 172 -9.21 -7.72 25.08
CA ARG A 172 -10.66 -7.57 25.02
C ARG A 172 -11.13 -6.23 25.56
N TRP A 173 -12.27 -5.79 25.06
CA TRP A 173 -12.98 -4.64 25.59
C TRP A 173 -14.00 -5.06 26.65
N PHE A 174 -14.13 -4.23 27.69
CA PHE A 174 -15.09 -4.36 28.77
C PHE A 174 -15.83 -3.05 28.94
N ALA A 175 -17.12 -3.09 29.18
CA ALA A 175 -17.99 -1.93 29.38
C ALA A 175 -18.52 -1.91 30.81
N ALA A 176 -18.23 -0.84 31.55
CA ALA A 176 -18.76 -0.57 32.87
C ALA A 176 -19.75 0.60 32.79
N PRO A 177 -21.04 0.38 32.99
CA PRO A 177 -21.96 1.49 33.19
C PRO A 177 -21.60 2.23 34.49
N PHE A 178 -21.82 3.53 34.53
CA PHE A 178 -21.55 4.31 35.72
C PHE A 178 -22.68 5.28 36.07
N THR A 179 -22.75 5.64 37.34
CA THR A 179 -23.50 6.79 37.82
C THR A 179 -22.62 7.55 38.81
N ALA A 180 -22.43 8.84 38.53
CA ALA A 180 -21.73 9.74 39.43
C ALA A 180 -22.75 10.73 40.00
N THR A 181 -22.80 10.89 41.31
CA THR A 181 -23.73 11.77 42.03
C THR A 181 -22.98 12.61 43.04
N GLY A 182 -23.52 13.79 43.32
CA GLY A 182 -22.95 14.66 44.31
C GLY A 182 -23.38 16.12 44.16
N THR A 183 -23.07 16.91 45.16
CA THR A 183 -23.18 18.37 45.04
C THR A 183 -21.94 18.85 44.32
N PRO A 184 -22.08 19.48 43.15
CA PRO A 184 -20.93 19.93 42.39
C PRO A 184 -20.04 20.92 43.19
N THR A 185 -18.80 20.60 43.40
CA THR A 185 -17.82 21.46 44.06
C THR A 185 -17.03 22.23 43.00
N LYS A 186 -16.96 23.56 43.12
CA LYS A 186 -16.24 24.40 42.16
C LYS A 186 -14.73 24.15 42.26
N ASP A 187 -14.10 23.88 41.10
CA ASP A 187 -12.63 23.72 40.99
C ASP A 187 -12.09 24.52 39.80
N ALA A 188 -11.34 25.56 40.07
CA ALA A 188 -10.78 26.46 39.06
C ALA A 188 -9.69 25.79 38.19
N GLU A 189 -9.04 24.74 38.70
CA GLU A 189 -7.95 24.02 37.99
C GLU A 189 -8.49 22.94 37.03
N LEU A 190 -9.78 22.66 37.05
CA LEU A 190 -10.36 21.61 36.24
C LEU A 190 -10.18 21.80 34.71
N PRO A 191 -10.29 23.02 34.14
CA PRO A 191 -9.98 23.23 32.71
C PRO A 191 -8.52 22.84 32.35
N ARG A 192 -7.57 23.14 33.25
CA ARG A 192 -6.16 22.76 33.05
C ARG A 192 -5.97 21.24 33.10
N ARG A 193 -6.56 20.57 34.11
CA ARG A 193 -6.49 19.10 34.19
C ARG A 193 -7.14 18.42 32.99
N PHE A 194 -8.32 18.93 32.54
CA PHE A 194 -8.93 18.46 31.31
C PHE A 194 -7.99 18.58 30.11
N ALA A 195 -7.36 19.75 29.93
CA ALA A 195 -6.41 19.98 28.84
C ALA A 195 -5.22 19.01 28.89
N GLU A 196 -4.67 18.73 30.06
CA GLU A 196 -3.59 17.77 30.26
C GLU A 196 -4.01 16.34 29.87
N VAL A 197 -5.16 15.88 30.39
CA VAL A 197 -5.65 14.52 30.12
C VAL A 197 -5.95 14.35 28.62
N LEU A 198 -6.71 15.28 28.03
CA LEU A 198 -7.06 15.21 26.61
C LEU A 198 -5.82 15.28 25.70
N SER A 199 -4.88 16.18 26.00
CA SER A 199 -3.63 16.29 25.22
C SER A 199 -2.81 15.00 25.27
N ASN A 200 -2.74 14.32 26.41
CA ASN A 200 -2.05 13.04 26.54
C ASN A 200 -2.79 11.93 25.76
N GLN A 201 -4.10 11.87 25.85
CA GLN A 201 -4.92 10.90 25.11
C GLN A 201 -4.78 11.07 23.60
N LEU A 202 -4.73 12.32 23.10
CA LEU A 202 -4.53 12.59 21.67
C LEU A 202 -3.12 12.22 21.17
N ARG A 203 -2.13 12.15 22.06
CA ARG A 203 -0.76 11.70 21.71
C ARG A 203 -0.58 10.19 21.82
N SER A 204 -1.36 9.51 22.67
CA SER A 204 -1.28 8.06 22.81
C SER A 204 -1.75 7.40 21.51
N GLY A 205 -0.90 6.53 20.95
CA GLY A 205 -1.17 5.78 19.73
C GLY A 205 -1.61 4.34 19.99
N ASP A 206 -2.18 4.08 21.18
CA ASP A 206 -2.49 2.71 21.63
C ASP A 206 -3.50 1.98 20.73
N ASP A 207 -4.31 2.71 19.99
CA ASP A 207 -5.34 2.23 19.08
C ASP A 207 -4.99 2.44 17.59
N GLY A 208 -3.72 2.73 17.27
CA GLY A 208 -3.21 2.90 15.92
C GLY A 208 -2.65 4.28 15.60
N PRO A 209 -2.18 4.51 14.37
CA PRO A 209 -1.56 5.76 13.97
C PRO A 209 -2.53 6.94 14.07
N ARG A 210 -2.16 7.99 14.79
CA ARG A 210 -2.95 9.22 14.91
C ARG A 210 -2.83 10.07 13.64
N SER A 211 -3.91 10.80 13.28
CA SER A 211 -3.84 11.78 12.20
C SER A 211 -2.96 13.00 12.61
N PRO A 212 -2.37 13.73 11.65
CA PRO A 212 -1.61 14.95 11.94
C PRO A 212 -2.42 15.99 12.75
N PHE A 213 -3.73 16.02 12.55
CA PHE A 213 -4.62 16.86 13.36
C PHE A 213 -4.54 16.56 14.85
N HIS A 214 -4.52 15.28 15.26
CA HIS A 214 -4.45 14.90 16.67
C HIS A 214 -3.16 15.42 17.34
N HIS A 215 -2.03 15.33 16.64
CA HIS A 215 -0.77 15.89 17.12
C HIS A 215 -0.84 17.42 17.25
N PHE A 216 -1.42 18.10 16.26
CA PHE A 216 -1.68 19.55 16.34
C PHE A 216 -2.60 19.89 17.51
N ALA A 217 -3.74 19.23 17.65
CA ALA A 217 -4.70 19.46 18.71
C ALA A 217 -4.07 19.24 20.10
N ALA A 218 -3.31 18.15 20.28
CA ALA A 218 -2.61 17.87 21.52
C ALA A 218 -1.64 18.98 21.91
N GLY A 219 -0.93 19.59 20.96
CA GLY A 219 -0.05 20.73 21.22
C GLY A 219 -0.79 22.04 21.47
N ARG A 220 -1.98 22.21 20.88
CA ARG A 220 -2.72 23.48 20.88
C ARG A 220 -3.76 23.61 22.01
N ILE A 221 -4.26 22.51 22.56
CA ILE A 221 -5.32 22.50 23.57
C ILE A 221 -4.92 23.33 24.81
N HIS A 222 -3.69 23.24 25.27
CA HIS A 222 -3.20 24.04 26.40
C HIS A 222 -3.23 25.55 26.12
N ALA A 223 -2.88 25.97 24.91
CA ALA A 223 -2.95 27.38 24.51
C ALA A 223 -4.39 27.86 24.38
N ALA A 224 -5.27 27.06 23.76
CA ALA A 224 -6.68 27.38 23.57
C ALA A 224 -7.45 27.47 24.89
N LEU A 225 -7.04 26.73 25.92
CA LEU A 225 -7.66 26.76 27.25
C LEU A 225 -6.88 27.62 28.24
N GLY A 226 -5.98 28.48 27.77
CA GLY A 226 -5.25 29.46 28.59
C GLY A 226 -4.14 28.87 29.46
N SER A 227 -3.67 27.67 29.18
CA SER A 227 -2.73 26.94 30.07
C SER A 227 -1.37 26.60 29.43
N GLY A 228 -1.00 27.14 28.27
CA GLY A 228 0.29 26.84 27.64
C GLY A 228 0.60 27.56 26.34
N ALA A 229 1.79 27.29 25.78
CA ALA A 229 2.23 27.81 24.49
C ALA A 229 1.72 26.96 23.32
N ALA A 230 1.50 27.61 22.19
CA ALA A 230 1.13 26.93 20.95
C ALA A 230 2.26 26.02 20.45
N ALA A 231 1.92 24.81 19.97
CA ALA A 231 2.88 23.95 19.30
C ALA A 231 3.30 24.55 17.94
N PRO A 232 4.59 24.52 17.60
CA PRO A 232 5.05 25.00 16.30
C PRO A 232 4.57 24.09 15.16
N ALA A 233 4.40 24.67 13.96
CA ALA A 233 4.00 23.94 12.75
C ALA A 233 4.96 22.81 12.34
N THR A 234 6.21 22.82 12.79
CA THR A 234 7.21 21.78 12.58
C THR A 234 6.74 20.38 13.02
N VAL A 235 5.89 20.30 14.06
CA VAL A 235 5.31 19.04 14.54
C VAL A 235 4.47 18.35 13.45
N LEU A 236 3.78 19.12 12.61
CA LEU A 236 2.94 18.58 11.54
C LEU A 236 3.76 17.98 10.39
N ALA A 237 4.87 18.60 10.06
CA ALA A 237 5.73 18.11 9.00
C ALA A 237 6.48 16.84 9.43
N GLU A 238 6.89 16.73 10.70
CA GLU A 238 7.47 15.50 11.26
C GLU A 238 6.45 14.36 11.30
N ALA A 239 5.18 14.65 11.62
CA ALA A 239 4.12 13.66 11.61
C ALA A 239 3.84 13.12 10.19
N ARG A 240 3.94 13.97 9.15
CA ARG A 240 3.82 13.56 7.74
C ARG A 240 5.03 12.73 7.27
N ALA A 241 6.23 13.07 7.72
CA ALA A 241 7.46 12.35 7.36
C ALA A 241 7.57 10.93 7.96
N ARG A 242 6.76 10.62 8.97
CA ARG A 242 6.74 9.30 9.66
C ARG A 242 5.69 8.33 9.08
N GLU A 243 5.19 8.57 7.89
CA GLU A 243 4.34 7.58 7.20
C GLU A 243 5.18 6.36 6.84
N THR A 244 4.94 5.25 7.51
CA THR A 244 5.62 3.97 7.29
C THR A 244 4.79 3.05 6.42
N SER A 245 5.44 2.19 5.64
CA SER A 245 4.79 1.15 4.85
C SER A 245 4.52 -0.10 5.69
N THR A 246 3.49 -0.88 5.34
CA THR A 246 3.22 -2.18 5.98
C THR A 246 4.23 -3.26 5.53
N ASP A 247 4.40 -4.33 6.32
CA ASP A 247 5.30 -5.45 5.96
C ASP A 247 4.92 -6.09 4.62
N LEU A 248 3.62 -6.17 4.31
CA LEU A 248 3.13 -6.71 3.04
C LEU A 248 3.46 -5.77 1.88
N SER A 249 3.31 -4.45 2.06
CA SER A 249 3.71 -3.47 1.04
C SER A 249 5.22 -3.51 0.79
N GLN A 250 6.05 -3.70 1.81
CA GLN A 250 7.50 -3.85 1.64
C GLN A 250 7.85 -5.09 0.83
N LEU A 251 7.20 -6.23 1.10
CA LEU A 251 7.41 -7.45 0.33
C LEU A 251 7.01 -7.26 -1.13
N MET A 252 5.87 -6.62 -1.39
CA MET A 252 5.43 -6.30 -2.75
C MET A 252 6.40 -5.33 -3.43
N TYR A 253 6.84 -4.27 -2.77
CA TYR A 253 7.83 -3.35 -3.33
C TYR A 253 9.13 -4.07 -3.72
N THR A 254 9.57 -5.06 -2.92
CA THR A 254 10.76 -5.83 -3.23
C THR A 254 10.57 -6.74 -4.45
N THR A 255 9.45 -7.45 -4.52
CA THR A 255 9.17 -8.37 -5.65
C THR A 255 8.84 -7.64 -6.96
N THR A 256 8.34 -6.41 -6.90
CA THR A 256 7.94 -5.62 -8.06
C THR A 256 9.00 -4.63 -8.55
N ALA A 257 10.20 -4.67 -8.00
CA ALA A 257 11.24 -3.67 -8.23
C ALA A 257 10.87 -2.23 -7.79
N ALA A 258 9.71 -2.03 -7.17
CA ALA A 258 9.31 -0.72 -6.64
C ALA A 258 10.22 -0.28 -5.48
N THR A 259 10.84 -1.23 -4.76
CA THR A 259 11.88 -0.92 -3.77
C THR A 259 13.06 -0.22 -4.43
N SER A 260 13.50 -0.63 -5.62
CA SER A 260 14.58 0.06 -6.34
C SER A 260 14.23 1.50 -6.66
N LEU A 261 12.99 1.75 -7.10
CA LEU A 261 12.51 3.11 -7.35
C LEU A 261 12.50 3.95 -6.07
N HIS A 262 11.98 3.39 -4.97
CA HIS A 262 11.95 4.05 -3.67
C HIS A 262 13.36 4.34 -3.15
N GLU A 263 14.25 3.36 -3.25
CA GLU A 263 15.64 3.48 -2.84
C GLU A 263 16.42 4.49 -3.72
N ALA A 264 16.25 4.43 -5.05
CA ALA A 264 16.89 5.34 -5.98
C ALA A 264 16.46 6.80 -5.76
N LEU A 265 15.19 7.06 -5.64
CA LEU A 265 14.67 8.42 -5.47
C LEU A 265 14.75 8.91 -4.02
N GLN A 266 14.67 8.01 -3.03
CA GLN A 266 14.58 8.33 -1.60
C GLN A 266 13.64 9.52 -1.32
N TYR A 267 12.52 9.55 -2.06
CA TYR A 267 11.62 10.70 -2.06
C TYR A 267 10.94 10.90 -0.69
N GLU A 268 10.72 9.85 0.08
CA GLU A 268 10.15 9.89 1.42
C GLU A 268 11.17 10.31 2.50
N LYS A 269 12.47 10.17 2.23
CA LYS A 269 13.51 10.70 3.12
C LYS A 269 13.59 12.22 2.99
N GLY A 270 12.79 12.92 3.79
CA GLY A 270 12.88 14.37 3.93
C GLY A 270 14.18 14.78 4.62
N LEU A 271 14.69 15.97 4.28
CA LEU A 271 15.65 16.66 5.12
C LEU A 271 14.91 17.13 6.38
N GLY A 272 15.52 17.00 7.55
CA GLY A 272 14.93 17.50 8.80
C GLY A 272 14.55 18.98 8.70
N LEU A 273 13.35 19.33 9.18
CA LEU A 273 12.79 20.67 9.00
C LEU A 273 13.45 21.75 9.89
N ALA A 274 14.28 21.35 10.83
CA ALA A 274 14.98 22.27 11.72
C ALA A 274 15.90 23.28 11.02
N GLY A 275 16.22 23.07 9.74
CA GLY A 275 17.13 23.89 8.97
C GLY A 275 16.49 24.98 8.09
N THR A 276 15.16 25.00 7.96
CA THR A 276 14.48 25.95 7.06
C THR A 276 14.44 27.37 7.58
N THR A 277 14.60 27.54 8.90
CA THR A 277 14.66 28.86 9.57
C THR A 277 16.12 29.32 9.72
N GLY A 278 16.44 30.54 9.33
CA GLY A 278 17.78 31.10 9.42
C GLY A 278 18.15 31.97 8.23
N LYS A 279 19.35 32.55 8.27
CA LYS A 279 19.86 33.38 7.18
C LYS A 279 20.32 32.51 6.02
N ARG A 280 19.73 32.75 4.83
CA ARG A 280 20.11 32.09 3.58
C ARG A 280 21.29 32.83 2.93
N ASP A 281 22.49 32.50 3.31
CA ASP A 281 23.73 33.14 2.85
C ASP A 281 24.73 32.17 2.19
N VAL A 282 24.52 30.87 2.28
CA VAL A 282 25.33 29.85 1.58
C VAL A 282 24.85 29.71 0.15
N ALA A 283 25.75 29.88 -0.82
CA ALA A 283 25.43 29.69 -2.24
C ALA A 283 25.19 28.20 -2.54
N ILE A 284 24.09 27.86 -3.25
CA ILE A 284 23.73 26.45 -3.52
C ILE A 284 24.77 25.73 -4.38
N GLU A 285 25.50 26.44 -5.22
CA GLU A 285 26.55 25.91 -6.09
C GLU A 285 27.75 25.37 -5.28
N THR A 286 27.86 25.73 -4.00
CA THR A 286 28.90 25.19 -3.09
C THR A 286 28.46 23.91 -2.39
N VAL A 287 27.21 23.49 -2.54
CA VAL A 287 26.64 22.30 -1.94
C VAL A 287 26.71 21.14 -2.95
N ALA A 288 27.64 20.22 -2.73
CA ALA A 288 27.88 19.10 -3.67
C ALA A 288 26.80 18.02 -3.53
N GLY A 289 26.30 17.52 -4.66
CA GLY A 289 25.47 16.31 -4.75
C GLY A 289 26.27 15.03 -4.50
N PRO A 290 25.60 13.85 -4.49
CA PRO A 290 26.32 12.57 -4.44
C PRO A 290 27.27 12.42 -5.64
N ALA A 291 28.51 12.05 -5.37
CA ALA A 291 29.53 11.80 -6.42
C ALA A 291 29.41 10.34 -6.89
N LEU A 292 28.42 10.05 -7.75
CA LEU A 292 28.24 8.74 -8.36
C LEU A 292 28.68 8.79 -9.83
N ALA A 293 29.12 7.65 -10.34
CA ALA A 293 29.53 7.50 -11.74
C ALA A 293 28.37 7.01 -12.61
N ASP A 294 28.38 7.36 -13.88
CA ASP A 294 27.47 6.77 -14.86
C ASP A 294 27.96 5.37 -15.26
N HIS A 295 27.01 4.48 -15.57
CA HIS A 295 27.36 3.19 -16.17
C HIS A 295 27.97 3.37 -17.55
N PRO A 296 28.87 2.45 -18.01
CA PRO A 296 29.41 2.50 -19.35
C PRO A 296 28.39 2.01 -20.41
N PHE A 297 27.20 2.63 -20.46
CA PHE A 297 26.07 2.18 -21.29
C PHE A 297 26.39 1.99 -22.77
N GLU A 298 27.24 2.84 -23.36
CA GLU A 298 27.65 2.70 -24.75
C GLU A 298 28.48 1.44 -24.99
N ALA A 299 29.40 1.12 -24.06
CA ALA A 299 30.17 -0.11 -24.12
C ALA A 299 29.30 -1.35 -23.87
N MET A 300 28.35 -1.24 -22.92
CA MET A 300 27.37 -2.30 -22.61
C MET A 300 26.47 -2.55 -23.82
N ARG A 301 26.00 -1.51 -24.50
CA ARG A 301 25.20 -1.61 -25.73
C ARG A 301 25.98 -2.30 -26.85
N GLY A 302 27.23 -1.95 -27.02
CA GLY A 302 28.13 -2.61 -28.00
C GLY A 302 28.36 -4.09 -27.72
N GLY A 303 28.21 -4.55 -26.48
CA GLY A 303 28.33 -5.95 -26.08
C GLY A 303 27.03 -6.77 -26.22
N LEU A 304 25.87 -6.15 -26.54
CA LEU A 304 24.62 -6.87 -26.75
C LEU A 304 24.67 -7.69 -28.04
N SER A 305 24.32 -8.97 -27.91
CA SER A 305 24.27 -9.92 -29.03
C SER A 305 22.84 -10.01 -29.59
N THR A 306 22.24 -8.87 -29.96
CA THR A 306 20.87 -8.83 -30.49
C THR A 306 20.87 -8.79 -32.01
N THR A 307 20.02 -9.62 -32.63
CA THR A 307 19.74 -9.59 -34.07
C THR A 307 18.55 -8.67 -34.40
N THR A 308 17.80 -8.27 -33.39
CA THR A 308 16.62 -7.39 -33.50
C THR A 308 17.05 -5.93 -33.33
N PRO A 309 16.60 -5.02 -34.20
CA PRO A 309 16.86 -3.60 -34.04
C PRO A 309 16.32 -3.09 -32.69
N PRO A 310 16.96 -2.10 -32.05
CA PRO A 310 16.44 -1.44 -30.88
C PRO A 310 15.03 -0.87 -31.15
N SER A 311 14.19 -0.87 -30.12
CA SER A 311 12.89 -0.18 -30.17
C SER A 311 13.09 1.32 -30.39
N GLU A 312 12.15 1.96 -31.09
CA GLU A 312 12.16 3.42 -31.27
C GLU A 312 11.18 4.06 -30.28
N GLU A 313 11.63 5.11 -29.62
CA GLU A 313 10.80 5.99 -28.75
C GLU A 313 10.78 7.43 -29.29
N PRO A 314 10.00 7.70 -30.39
CA PRO A 314 10.05 8.98 -31.07
C PRO A 314 9.67 10.17 -30.19
N LEU A 315 8.72 9.99 -29.23
CA LEU A 315 8.30 11.05 -28.33
C LEU A 315 9.35 11.38 -27.25
N ALA A 316 10.31 10.51 -26.99
CA ALA A 316 11.45 10.83 -26.12
C ALA A 316 12.33 11.96 -26.69
N ALA A 317 12.28 12.21 -28.00
CA ALA A 317 12.94 13.36 -28.63
C ALA A 317 12.31 14.72 -28.29
N ALA A 318 11.10 14.72 -27.73
CA ALA A 318 10.39 15.90 -27.23
C ALA A 318 10.54 16.11 -25.72
N VAL A 319 11.20 15.20 -25.00
CA VAL A 319 11.28 15.18 -23.54
C VAL A 319 12.69 15.59 -23.09
N PRO A 320 12.81 16.50 -22.08
CA PRO A 320 14.09 16.81 -21.47
C PRO A 320 14.75 15.57 -20.84
N ALA A 321 16.07 15.48 -20.91
CA ALA A 321 16.84 14.32 -20.43
C ALA A 321 16.70 14.03 -18.94
N ASP A 322 16.35 15.05 -18.14
CA ASP A 322 16.19 14.98 -16.69
C ASP A 322 14.71 14.89 -16.26
N PHE A 323 13.80 14.51 -17.17
CA PHE A 323 12.39 14.24 -16.86
C PHE A 323 12.12 12.73 -16.85
N TRP A 324 11.17 12.27 -16.02
CA TRP A 324 10.60 10.93 -16.15
C TRP A 324 9.70 10.84 -17.39
N TYR A 325 9.51 9.65 -17.91
CA TYR A 325 8.83 9.43 -19.20
C TYR A 325 7.88 8.23 -19.12
N VAL A 326 6.66 8.40 -19.63
CA VAL A 326 5.70 7.32 -19.83
C VAL A 326 5.06 7.50 -21.18
N ARG A 327 5.19 6.51 -22.08
CA ARG A 327 4.59 6.52 -23.39
C ARG A 327 3.49 5.46 -23.48
N PHE A 328 2.43 5.78 -24.23
CA PHE A 328 1.39 4.84 -24.65
C PHE A 328 1.37 4.78 -26.16
N SER A 329 1.20 3.55 -26.70
CA SER A 329 1.17 3.33 -28.15
C SER A 329 -0.06 3.92 -28.83
N ASP A 330 -1.18 3.96 -28.08
CA ASP A 330 -2.48 4.47 -28.50
C ASP A 330 -3.18 5.09 -27.28
N ILE A 331 -4.03 6.09 -27.51
CA ILE A 331 -4.86 6.69 -26.46
C ILE A 331 -5.84 5.68 -25.84
N ARG A 332 -6.26 4.67 -26.60
CA ARG A 332 -7.14 3.60 -26.11
C ARG A 332 -6.39 2.72 -25.12
N ASP A 333 -5.13 2.38 -25.36
CA ASP A 333 -4.28 1.63 -24.44
C ASP A 333 -4.09 2.39 -23.15
N MET A 334 -3.82 3.72 -23.22
CA MET A 334 -3.78 4.57 -22.03
C MET A 334 -5.09 4.49 -21.23
N LEU A 335 -6.24 4.69 -21.90
CA LEU A 335 -7.53 4.68 -21.23
C LEU A 335 -7.85 3.30 -20.64
N ARG A 336 -7.53 2.21 -21.36
CA ARG A 336 -7.69 0.84 -20.87
C ARG A 336 -6.83 0.56 -19.65
N ILE A 337 -5.53 0.89 -19.71
CA ILE A 337 -4.60 0.73 -18.57
C ILE A 337 -5.07 1.56 -17.37
N LEU A 338 -5.52 2.80 -17.58
CA LEU A 338 -6.02 3.66 -16.51
C LEU A 338 -7.36 3.16 -15.92
N ASP A 339 -8.25 2.61 -16.75
CA ASP A 339 -9.50 2.02 -16.30
C ASP A 339 -9.24 0.76 -15.46
N GLU A 340 -8.39 -0.16 -15.93
CA GLU A 340 -7.99 -1.35 -15.17
C GLU A 340 -7.25 -0.95 -13.88
N ALA A 341 -6.33 0.01 -13.94
CA ALA A 341 -5.65 0.51 -12.75
C ALA A 341 -6.62 1.12 -11.74
N SER A 342 -7.60 1.90 -12.18
CA SER A 342 -8.59 2.50 -11.27
C SER A 342 -9.55 1.46 -10.67
N THR A 343 -9.88 0.44 -11.44
CA THR A 343 -10.86 -0.58 -11.05
C THR A 343 -10.26 -1.61 -10.08
N TRP A 344 -9.01 -2.02 -10.30
CA TRP A 344 -8.39 -3.15 -9.60
C TRP A 344 -7.21 -2.76 -8.74
N ILE A 345 -6.29 -2.00 -9.30
CA ILE A 345 -5.00 -1.70 -8.66
C ILE A 345 -5.18 -0.72 -7.50
N THR A 346 -5.93 0.35 -7.70
CA THR A 346 -6.16 1.37 -6.68
C THR A 346 -6.86 0.83 -5.42
N PRO A 347 -7.93 0.03 -5.50
CA PRO A 347 -8.54 -0.59 -4.31
C PRO A 347 -7.59 -1.51 -3.56
N VAL A 348 -6.79 -2.33 -4.26
CA VAL A 348 -5.79 -3.20 -3.64
C VAL A 348 -4.70 -2.36 -2.94
N ALA A 349 -4.22 -1.30 -3.59
CA ALA A 349 -3.24 -0.39 -2.98
C ALA A 349 -3.78 0.28 -1.71
N HIS A 350 -5.02 0.77 -1.74
CA HIS A 350 -5.66 1.37 -0.56
C HIS A 350 -5.86 0.36 0.58
N ALA A 351 -6.20 -0.89 0.25
CA ALA A 351 -6.33 -1.95 1.24
C ALA A 351 -4.99 -2.24 1.95
N MET A 352 -3.87 -1.91 1.33
CA MET A 352 -2.53 -2.13 1.85
C MET A 352 -1.90 -0.90 2.52
N GLU A 353 -2.51 0.27 2.42
CA GLU A 353 -2.04 1.49 3.06
C GLU A 353 -2.37 1.49 4.57
N GLU A 354 -1.42 1.89 5.42
CA GLU A 354 -1.69 2.13 6.85
C GLU A 354 -2.65 3.29 7.09
N ARG A 355 -2.77 4.20 6.12
CA ARG A 355 -3.60 5.41 6.18
C ARG A 355 -4.37 5.56 4.87
N PRO A 356 -5.46 4.81 4.69
CA PRO A 356 -6.21 4.81 3.45
C PRO A 356 -6.93 6.14 3.23
N LEU A 357 -6.37 6.98 2.37
CA LEU A 357 -6.89 8.29 1.98
C LEU A 357 -7.03 8.35 0.46
N VAL A 358 -8.25 8.43 -0.03
CA VAL A 358 -8.51 8.66 -1.47
C VAL A 358 -8.25 10.12 -1.80
N ARG A 359 -7.31 10.37 -2.72
CA ARG A 359 -6.84 11.71 -3.06
C ARG A 359 -7.36 12.27 -4.39
N ASP A 360 -8.10 11.48 -5.16
CA ASP A 360 -8.64 11.87 -6.50
C ASP A 360 -7.61 12.50 -7.43
N LEU A 361 -6.38 11.96 -7.43
CA LEU A 361 -5.26 12.54 -8.18
C LEU A 361 -5.55 12.64 -9.68
N ALA A 362 -6.21 11.63 -10.25
CA ALA A 362 -6.57 11.64 -11.67
C ALA A 362 -7.53 12.78 -12.01
N GLU A 363 -8.57 13.00 -11.19
CA GLU A 363 -9.51 14.11 -11.39
C GLU A 363 -8.81 15.46 -11.21
N ARG A 364 -7.95 15.60 -10.20
CA ARG A 364 -7.16 16.79 -9.97
C ARG A 364 -6.31 17.15 -11.18
N TYR A 365 -5.52 16.21 -11.71
CA TYR A 365 -4.67 16.48 -12.87
C TYR A 365 -5.46 16.70 -14.17
N GLN A 366 -6.58 15.97 -14.37
CA GLN A 366 -7.47 16.25 -15.49
C GLN A 366 -8.00 17.68 -15.45
N ARG A 367 -8.42 18.15 -14.28
CA ARG A 367 -8.91 19.51 -14.05
C ARG A 367 -7.79 20.54 -14.26
N GLU A 368 -6.63 20.35 -13.65
CA GLU A 368 -5.48 21.24 -13.81
C GLU A 368 -5.06 21.38 -15.27
N LEU A 369 -5.06 20.30 -16.03
CA LEU A 369 -4.70 20.25 -17.44
C LEU A 369 -5.84 20.64 -18.40
N GLY A 370 -7.06 20.85 -17.90
CA GLY A 370 -8.24 21.07 -18.73
C GLY A 370 -8.57 19.88 -19.63
N LEU A 371 -8.21 18.68 -19.20
CA LEU A 371 -8.46 17.43 -19.90
C LEU A 371 -9.65 16.68 -19.29
N GLY A 372 -10.05 15.54 -19.90
CA GLY A 372 -11.09 14.67 -19.38
C GLY A 372 -11.21 13.39 -20.17
N ARG A 373 -11.88 12.40 -19.57
CA ARG A 373 -12.21 11.13 -20.23
C ARG A 373 -13.58 11.25 -20.86
N SER A 374 -13.71 10.90 -22.14
CA SER A 374 -15.01 10.83 -22.81
C SER A 374 -15.19 9.49 -23.50
N GLY A 375 -16.45 9.07 -23.65
CA GLY A 375 -16.77 7.88 -24.44
C GLY A 375 -16.33 8.02 -25.91
N LEU A 376 -16.32 9.25 -26.43
CA LEU A 376 -15.83 9.53 -27.77
C LEU A 376 -14.30 9.37 -27.88
N ALA A 377 -13.54 9.77 -26.86
CA ALA A 377 -12.09 9.53 -26.79
C ALA A 377 -11.78 8.03 -26.73
N LYS A 378 -12.58 7.22 -26.01
CA LYS A 378 -12.45 5.77 -26.00
C LYS A 378 -12.72 5.14 -27.38
N ALA A 379 -13.72 5.65 -28.10
CA ALA A 379 -14.14 5.09 -29.38
C ALA A 379 -13.28 5.55 -30.57
N LEU A 380 -12.97 6.84 -30.62
CA LEU A 380 -12.37 7.52 -31.80
C LEU A 380 -11.04 8.22 -31.49
N GLY A 381 -10.52 8.14 -30.27
CA GLY A 381 -9.31 8.85 -29.85
C GLY A 381 -8.10 8.57 -30.75
N HIS A 382 -7.97 7.35 -31.24
CA HIS A 382 -6.91 6.94 -32.17
C HIS A 382 -6.93 7.68 -33.52
N THR A 383 -8.08 8.24 -33.92
CA THR A 383 -8.16 9.05 -35.15
C THR A 383 -7.66 10.48 -34.92
N ALA A 384 -7.63 10.95 -33.68
CA ALA A 384 -7.15 12.25 -33.29
C ALA A 384 -5.67 12.25 -32.87
N VAL A 385 -5.23 11.18 -32.20
CA VAL A 385 -3.91 11.03 -31.60
C VAL A 385 -3.33 9.66 -31.96
N SER A 386 -2.17 9.64 -32.60
CA SER A 386 -1.48 8.42 -33.00
C SER A 386 -0.66 7.82 -31.84
N ARG A 387 -0.01 8.64 -31.03
CA ARG A 387 0.79 8.28 -29.86
C ARG A 387 0.73 9.39 -28.83
N LEU A 388 1.01 9.07 -27.58
CA LEU A 388 1.13 10.08 -26.54
C LEU A 388 2.18 9.69 -25.50
N ALA A 389 2.79 10.73 -24.90
CA ALA A 389 3.66 10.59 -23.77
C ALA A 389 3.21 11.50 -22.63
N ILE A 390 3.47 11.04 -21.39
CA ILE A 390 3.31 11.81 -20.16
C ILE A 390 4.70 11.95 -19.55
N THR A 391 5.04 13.15 -19.08
CA THR A 391 6.37 13.45 -18.53
C THR A 391 6.29 14.53 -17.46
N GLY A 392 7.31 14.63 -16.62
CA GLY A 392 7.42 15.64 -15.58
C GLY A 392 8.80 15.68 -14.93
N SER A 393 9.04 16.73 -14.14
CA SER A 393 10.35 17.01 -13.54
C SER A 393 10.52 16.48 -12.12
N ASP A 394 9.43 16.05 -11.47
CA ASP A 394 9.51 15.54 -10.09
C ASP A 394 8.53 14.38 -9.84
N PRO A 395 8.79 13.50 -8.85
CA PRO A 395 7.93 12.35 -8.55
C PRO A 395 6.80 12.65 -7.54
N TYR A 396 6.66 13.90 -7.07
CA TYR A 396 5.80 14.26 -5.95
C TYR A 396 4.33 14.51 -6.37
N LEU A 397 3.76 13.58 -7.12
CA LEU A 397 2.40 13.68 -7.67
C LEU A 397 1.32 13.92 -6.59
N ARG A 398 1.48 13.37 -5.39
CA ARG A 398 0.54 13.55 -4.28
C ARG A 398 0.52 14.99 -3.77
N ASP A 399 1.67 15.62 -3.69
CA ASP A 399 1.82 16.99 -3.17
C ASP A 399 1.44 18.05 -4.21
N GLY A 400 1.74 17.79 -5.48
CA GLY A 400 1.55 18.67 -6.62
C GLY A 400 2.81 18.70 -7.46
N SER A 401 2.78 18.06 -8.63
CA SER A 401 3.88 17.95 -9.59
C SER A 401 3.51 18.59 -10.91
N ASP A 402 4.50 18.91 -11.72
CA ASP A 402 4.30 19.18 -13.12
C ASP A 402 4.02 17.87 -13.85
N VAL A 403 2.95 17.89 -14.64
CA VAL A 403 2.56 16.83 -15.55
C VAL A 403 2.35 17.43 -16.93
N THR A 404 3.08 16.90 -17.89
CA THR A 404 3.02 17.36 -19.29
C THR A 404 2.67 16.19 -20.18
N PHE A 405 1.64 16.37 -20.99
CA PHE A 405 1.27 15.47 -22.08
C PHE A 405 1.90 15.97 -23.38
N VAL A 406 2.51 15.07 -24.12
CA VAL A 406 2.97 15.28 -25.48
C VAL A 406 2.18 14.35 -26.38
N PHE A 407 1.29 14.92 -27.20
CA PHE A 407 0.45 14.19 -28.13
C PHE A 407 1.03 14.26 -29.54
N GLU A 408 1.15 13.14 -30.22
CA GLU A 408 1.35 13.09 -31.67
C GLU A 408 -0.02 13.12 -32.34
N VAL A 409 -0.40 14.31 -32.85
CA VAL A 409 -1.74 14.60 -33.37
C VAL A 409 -1.88 14.09 -34.78
N ALA A 410 -2.80 13.15 -35.01
CA ALA A 410 -3.17 12.64 -36.34
C ALA A 410 -4.22 13.52 -37.01
N SER A 411 -5.17 14.09 -36.26
CA SER A 411 -6.20 15.01 -36.77
C SER A 411 -6.36 16.21 -35.84
N GLN A 412 -5.81 17.33 -36.22
CA GLN A 412 -5.86 18.55 -35.45
C GLN A 412 -7.29 19.02 -35.15
N VAL A 413 -8.20 18.91 -36.14
CA VAL A 413 -9.61 19.32 -35.98
C VAL A 413 -10.32 18.52 -34.89
N VAL A 414 -10.14 17.20 -34.87
CA VAL A 414 -10.76 16.33 -33.87
C VAL A 414 -10.13 16.56 -32.49
N PHE A 415 -8.81 16.69 -32.43
CA PHE A 415 -8.07 16.95 -31.20
C PHE A 415 -8.51 18.27 -30.55
N ASP A 416 -8.56 19.35 -31.31
CA ASP A 416 -8.96 20.68 -30.83
C ASP A 416 -10.43 20.71 -30.36
N ALA A 417 -11.32 20.00 -31.06
CA ALA A 417 -12.73 19.91 -30.66
C ALA A 417 -12.90 19.21 -29.31
N GLU A 418 -12.23 18.07 -29.11
CA GLU A 418 -12.29 17.32 -27.82
C GLU A 418 -11.64 18.12 -26.68
N LEU A 419 -10.47 18.72 -26.93
CA LEU A 419 -9.80 19.54 -25.92
C LEU A 419 -10.66 20.72 -25.48
N THR A 420 -11.27 21.42 -26.46
CA THR A 420 -12.15 22.59 -26.21
C THR A 420 -13.38 22.16 -25.39
N LYS A 421 -13.98 21.03 -25.69
CA LYS A 421 -15.12 20.50 -24.96
C LYS A 421 -14.79 20.26 -23.46
N HIS A 422 -13.65 19.63 -23.17
CA HIS A 422 -13.23 19.38 -21.79
C HIS A 422 -12.90 20.70 -21.07
N LEU A 423 -12.17 21.59 -21.71
CA LEU A 423 -11.85 22.90 -21.15
C LEU A 423 -13.12 23.71 -20.85
N THR A 424 -14.11 23.71 -21.76
CA THR A 424 -15.39 24.39 -21.55
C THR A 424 -16.17 23.85 -20.36
N ARG A 425 -16.14 22.52 -20.14
CA ARG A 425 -16.70 21.92 -18.94
C ARG A 425 -16.08 22.52 -17.67
N TRP A 426 -14.76 22.52 -17.58
CA TRP A 426 -14.05 23.05 -16.40
C TRP A 426 -14.25 24.56 -16.22
N GLN A 427 -14.34 25.33 -17.33
CA GLN A 427 -14.68 26.74 -17.27
C GLN A 427 -16.09 27.02 -16.73
N THR A 428 -17.01 26.09 -16.95
CA THR A 428 -18.38 26.17 -16.42
C THR A 428 -18.41 25.83 -14.93
N GLU A 429 -17.65 24.83 -14.51
CA GLU A 429 -17.59 24.36 -13.13
C GLU A 429 -16.73 25.27 -12.23
N ILE A 430 -15.69 25.92 -12.81
CA ILE A 430 -14.71 26.74 -12.07
C ILE A 430 -14.76 28.18 -12.58
N PRO A 431 -15.30 29.11 -11.76
CA PRO A 431 -15.37 30.52 -12.16
C PRO A 431 -13.99 31.17 -12.28
N GLY A 432 -13.86 32.09 -13.25
CA GLY A 432 -12.68 32.95 -13.36
C GLY A 432 -11.51 32.37 -14.16
N VAL A 433 -11.70 31.25 -14.86
CA VAL A 433 -10.68 30.75 -15.81
C VAL A 433 -10.49 31.76 -16.94
N ALA A 434 -9.33 32.41 -16.93
CA ALA A 434 -8.94 33.41 -17.93
C ALA A 434 -8.00 32.81 -18.99
N ARG A 435 -8.02 33.38 -20.20
CA ARG A 435 -7.09 33.05 -21.28
C ARG A 435 -5.99 34.09 -21.37
N ALA A 436 -4.75 33.61 -21.50
CA ALA A 436 -3.57 34.42 -21.77
C ALA A 436 -2.67 33.71 -22.79
N GLU A 437 -1.68 34.44 -23.33
CA GLU A 437 -0.69 33.89 -24.25
C GLU A 437 0.71 34.38 -23.87
N VAL A 438 1.69 33.49 -24.01
CA VAL A 438 3.12 33.77 -23.81
C VAL A 438 3.89 33.20 -24.99
N ILE A 439 4.91 33.90 -25.44
CA ILE A 439 5.80 33.44 -26.52
C ILE A 439 7.10 32.90 -25.86
N HIS A 440 7.49 31.68 -26.23
CA HIS A 440 8.74 31.06 -25.83
C HIS A 440 9.41 30.37 -27.02
N GLY A 441 10.65 30.72 -27.32
CA GLY A 441 11.41 30.09 -28.38
C GLY A 441 10.78 30.21 -29.79
N GLY A 442 9.89 31.21 -30.01
CA GLY A 442 9.12 31.36 -31.23
C GLY A 442 7.78 30.64 -31.26
N HIS A 443 7.47 29.85 -30.22
CA HIS A 443 6.19 29.15 -30.06
C HIS A 443 5.23 29.94 -29.18
N THR A 444 3.94 29.93 -29.51
CA THR A 444 2.88 30.54 -28.70
C THR A 444 2.38 29.49 -27.71
N ILE A 445 2.45 29.81 -26.40
CA ILE A 445 1.85 29.01 -25.31
C ILE A 445 0.53 29.70 -24.97
N THR A 446 -0.60 29.05 -25.25
CA THR A 446 -1.92 29.49 -24.79
C THR A 446 -2.13 28.99 -23.36
N ILE A 447 -2.49 29.87 -22.45
CA ILE A 447 -2.70 29.63 -21.04
C ILE A 447 -4.19 29.74 -20.69
N HIS A 448 -4.74 28.77 -20.01
CA HIS A 448 -6.06 28.85 -19.36
C HIS A 448 -5.87 28.58 -17.88
N ALA A 449 -6.10 29.60 -17.05
CA ALA A 449 -5.89 29.45 -15.60
C ALA A 449 -6.93 30.23 -14.80
N ASP A 450 -7.36 29.70 -13.68
CA ASP A 450 -8.15 30.39 -12.66
C ASP A 450 -7.25 30.95 -11.54
N PRO A 451 -7.72 31.94 -10.77
CA PRO A 451 -6.92 32.54 -9.70
C PRO A 451 -6.51 31.58 -8.58
N LEU A 452 -7.23 30.48 -8.41
CA LEU A 452 -6.96 29.48 -7.38
C LEU A 452 -6.03 28.36 -7.88
N GLY A 453 -5.70 28.34 -9.19
CA GLY A 453 -4.86 27.32 -9.81
C GLY A 453 -5.51 25.93 -9.83
N GLN A 454 -6.85 25.85 -9.85
CA GLN A 454 -7.57 24.61 -10.03
C GLN A 454 -7.52 24.15 -11.49
N VAL A 455 -7.54 25.10 -12.43
CA VAL A 455 -7.20 24.93 -13.85
C VAL A 455 -5.92 25.71 -14.12
N ARG A 456 -4.93 25.07 -14.74
CA ARG A 456 -3.61 25.62 -15.06
C ARG A 456 -3.09 25.02 -16.35
N GLN A 457 -3.88 25.11 -17.41
CA GLN A 457 -3.50 24.54 -18.69
C GLN A 457 -2.56 25.47 -19.43
N HIS A 458 -1.39 24.96 -19.84
CA HIS A 458 -0.42 25.59 -20.73
C HIS A 458 -0.32 24.73 -21.98
N ARG A 459 -0.70 25.26 -23.13
CA ARG A 459 -0.78 24.55 -24.40
C ARG A 459 0.07 25.18 -25.48
N ALA A 460 0.86 24.35 -26.18
CA ALA A 460 1.58 24.76 -27.39
C ALA A 460 1.45 23.70 -28.48
N GLN A 461 1.58 24.14 -29.74
CA GLN A 461 1.59 23.27 -30.91
C GLN A 461 2.91 23.47 -31.68
N VAL A 462 3.60 22.36 -32.00
CA VAL A 462 4.85 22.34 -32.77
C VAL A 462 4.77 21.24 -33.82
N GLY A 463 4.52 21.61 -35.08
CA GLY A 463 4.25 20.62 -36.13
C GLY A 463 3.03 19.78 -35.80
N ASN A 464 3.20 18.45 -35.78
CA ASN A 464 2.17 17.49 -35.35
C ASN A 464 2.18 17.19 -33.86
N LEU A 465 3.06 17.82 -33.07
CA LEU A 465 3.11 17.62 -31.61
C LEU A 465 2.29 18.69 -30.89
N ALA A 466 1.34 18.25 -30.06
CA ALA A 466 0.64 19.14 -29.12
C ALA A 466 1.17 18.87 -27.70
N VAL A 467 1.65 19.93 -27.03
CA VAL A 467 2.14 19.92 -25.66
C VAL A 467 1.07 20.52 -24.77
N VAL A 468 0.63 19.81 -23.74
CA VAL A 468 -0.34 20.27 -22.74
C VAL A 468 0.22 20.01 -21.35
N SER A 469 0.46 21.07 -20.58
CA SER A 469 1.09 21.01 -19.26
C SER A 469 0.27 21.77 -18.21
N ASN A 470 0.33 21.34 -16.94
CA ASN A 470 -0.17 22.12 -15.81
C ASN A 470 0.88 23.11 -15.25
N SER A 471 2.06 23.20 -15.89
CA SER A 471 3.18 24.06 -15.50
C SER A 471 3.70 24.84 -16.71
N GLU A 472 3.85 26.15 -16.56
CA GLU A 472 4.45 26.98 -17.60
C GLU A 472 5.93 26.64 -17.82
N ALA A 473 6.66 26.44 -16.72
CA ALA A 473 8.09 26.13 -16.79
C ALA A 473 8.33 24.74 -17.44
N ALA A 474 7.52 23.74 -17.11
CA ALA A 474 7.63 22.40 -17.72
C ALA A 474 7.27 22.45 -19.21
N CYS A 475 6.21 23.20 -19.60
CA CYS A 475 5.85 23.41 -21.00
C CYS A 475 7.03 24.01 -21.78
N LYS A 476 7.67 25.06 -21.25
CA LYS A 476 8.84 25.71 -21.87
C LYS A 476 10.01 24.72 -21.98
N ARG A 477 10.31 23.93 -20.97
CA ARG A 477 11.38 22.92 -21.01
C ARG A 477 11.16 21.88 -22.11
N VAL A 478 9.91 21.41 -22.28
CA VAL A 478 9.56 20.46 -23.36
C VAL A 478 9.72 21.13 -24.74
N LEU A 479 9.30 22.37 -24.89
CA LEU A 479 9.54 23.14 -26.16
C LEU A 479 11.04 23.32 -26.44
N ASP A 480 11.85 23.56 -25.39
CA ASP A 480 13.30 23.67 -25.55
C ASP A 480 13.93 22.34 -25.96
N ALA A 481 13.41 21.22 -25.49
CA ALA A 481 13.83 19.88 -25.89
C ALA A 481 13.45 19.61 -27.36
N ILE A 482 12.22 19.92 -27.76
CA ILE A 482 11.76 19.77 -29.16
C ILE A 482 12.68 20.54 -30.12
N ASP A 483 13.02 21.78 -29.78
CA ASP A 483 13.89 22.63 -30.60
C ASP A 483 15.39 22.29 -30.50
N GLY A 484 15.78 21.36 -29.62
CA GLY A 484 17.18 20.97 -29.39
C GLY A 484 18.00 22.03 -28.63
N ARG A 485 17.34 22.93 -27.87
CA ARG A 485 18.01 23.90 -26.98
C ARG A 485 18.46 23.32 -25.66
N THR A 486 17.91 22.15 -25.27
CA THR A 486 18.29 21.39 -24.08
C THR A 486 18.53 19.92 -24.44
N PRO A 487 19.33 19.17 -23.67
CA PRO A 487 19.52 17.73 -23.88
C PRO A 487 18.17 17.00 -23.89
N LYS A 488 18.05 16.02 -24.78
CA LYS A 488 16.84 15.21 -25.00
C LYS A 488 16.98 13.84 -24.38
N LEU A 489 15.89 13.31 -23.87
CA LEU A 489 15.86 11.95 -23.34
C LEU A 489 16.22 10.90 -24.40
N ALA A 490 15.81 11.08 -25.65
CA ALA A 490 16.16 10.17 -26.76
C ALA A 490 17.66 10.04 -27.01
N ASP A 491 18.47 11.00 -26.56
CA ASP A 491 19.92 11.01 -26.73
C ASP A 491 20.67 10.35 -25.57
N GLU A 492 19.96 10.02 -24.46
CA GLU A 492 20.56 9.47 -23.26
C GLU A 492 21.03 8.02 -23.44
N PRO A 493 22.28 7.71 -23.05
CA PRO A 493 22.86 6.37 -23.22
C PRO A 493 22.11 5.28 -22.47
N ASP A 494 21.58 5.57 -21.28
CA ASP A 494 20.81 4.65 -20.45
C ASP A 494 19.49 4.25 -21.14
N LEU A 495 18.70 5.21 -21.68
CA LEU A 495 17.51 4.90 -22.45
C LEU A 495 17.85 4.04 -23.68
N ARG A 496 18.88 4.44 -24.44
CA ARG A 496 19.30 3.71 -25.65
C ARG A 496 19.73 2.29 -25.32
N TYR A 497 20.38 2.09 -24.18
CA TYR A 497 20.74 0.77 -23.70
C TYR A 497 19.52 -0.08 -23.40
N MET A 498 18.56 0.45 -22.61
CA MET A 498 17.34 -0.27 -22.22
C MET A 498 16.48 -0.65 -23.43
N LEU A 499 16.40 0.20 -24.46
CA LEU A 499 15.68 -0.09 -25.70
C LEU A 499 16.40 -1.15 -26.57
N ALA A 500 17.73 -1.19 -26.50
CA ALA A 500 18.52 -2.20 -27.22
C ALA A 500 18.54 -3.55 -26.48
N ARG A 501 18.49 -3.53 -25.15
CA ARG A 501 18.52 -4.71 -24.29
C ARG A 501 17.27 -5.57 -24.46
N GLU A 502 16.12 -4.92 -24.60
CA GLU A 502 14.83 -5.57 -24.81
C GLU A 502 14.05 -4.87 -25.92
N PRO A 503 14.35 -5.24 -27.17
CA PRO A 503 13.65 -4.67 -28.32
C PRO A 503 12.22 -5.25 -28.41
N GLY A 504 11.23 -4.39 -28.67
CA GLY A 504 9.83 -4.76 -28.82
C GLY A 504 8.93 -3.53 -28.88
N THR A 505 7.70 -3.71 -29.30
CA THR A 505 6.63 -2.70 -29.20
C THR A 505 5.73 -3.08 -28.03
N HIS A 506 5.39 -2.15 -27.17
CA HIS A 506 4.60 -2.35 -25.97
C HIS A 506 3.42 -1.38 -25.94
N ASP A 507 2.31 -1.76 -25.30
CA ASP A 507 1.14 -0.87 -25.14
C ASP A 507 1.51 0.36 -24.30
N ALA A 508 2.33 0.17 -23.25
CA ALA A 508 2.95 1.29 -22.54
C ALA A 508 4.43 1.01 -22.23
N PHE A 509 5.20 2.09 -22.18
CA PHE A 509 6.61 2.09 -21.78
C PHE A 509 6.87 3.25 -20.82
N ALA A 510 7.42 2.93 -19.63
CA ALA A 510 7.83 3.94 -18.66
C ALA A 510 9.33 3.87 -18.43
N PHE A 511 9.97 5.03 -18.27
CA PHE A 511 11.40 5.14 -18.07
C PHE A 511 11.76 6.21 -17.04
N ILE A 512 12.67 5.84 -16.14
CA ILE A 512 13.29 6.70 -15.15
C ILE A 512 14.79 6.58 -15.33
N GLY A 513 15.39 7.64 -15.89
CA GLY A 513 16.81 7.66 -16.23
C GLY A 513 17.69 8.21 -15.13
N ASP A 514 19.00 8.00 -15.28
CA ASP A 514 20.04 8.44 -14.34
C ASP A 514 19.98 9.93 -14.06
N LYS A 515 19.78 10.75 -15.09
CA LYS A 515 19.70 12.21 -14.97
C LYS A 515 18.49 12.67 -14.16
N PHE A 516 17.35 11.98 -14.31
CA PHE A 516 16.18 12.28 -13.48
C PHE A 516 16.46 11.92 -12.01
N VAL A 517 17.02 10.75 -11.74
CA VAL A 517 17.35 10.34 -10.36
C VAL A 517 18.37 11.29 -9.75
N ALA A 518 19.45 11.61 -10.47
CA ALA A 518 20.49 12.55 -10.03
C ALA A 518 19.90 13.95 -9.71
N GLN A 519 18.94 14.40 -10.51
CA GLN A 519 18.22 15.66 -10.25
C GLN A 519 17.39 15.56 -8.98
N VAL A 520 16.58 14.51 -8.79
CA VAL A 520 15.69 14.35 -7.64
C VAL A 520 16.47 14.29 -6.32
N VAL A 521 17.59 13.58 -6.29
CA VAL A 521 18.46 13.50 -5.09
C VAL A 521 19.44 14.66 -4.97
N GLY A 522 19.52 15.52 -5.99
CA GLY A 522 20.41 16.67 -6.04
C GLY A 522 20.04 17.76 -5.02
N PRO A 523 21.01 18.68 -4.67
CA PRO A 523 20.83 19.63 -3.59
C PRO A 523 19.69 20.62 -3.83
N LYS A 524 19.57 21.15 -5.04
CA LYS A 524 18.52 22.10 -5.42
C LYS A 524 17.13 21.52 -5.18
N GLN A 525 16.89 20.32 -5.70
CA GLN A 525 15.58 19.68 -5.64
C GLN A 525 15.23 19.20 -4.24
N LYS A 526 16.17 18.55 -3.57
CA LYS A 526 15.94 17.98 -2.22
C LYS A 526 15.67 19.08 -1.18
N ILE A 527 16.43 20.17 -1.21
CA ILE A 527 16.22 21.32 -0.32
C ILE A 527 14.92 22.06 -0.66
N GLN A 528 14.61 22.25 -1.93
CA GLN A 528 13.34 22.86 -2.34
C GLN A 528 12.15 22.01 -1.91
N GLN A 529 12.24 20.68 -2.00
CA GLN A 529 11.18 19.78 -1.51
C GLN A 529 11.02 19.87 0.01
N ALA A 530 12.11 19.95 0.77
CA ALA A 530 12.03 20.17 2.21
C ALA A 530 11.28 21.48 2.54
N ARG A 531 11.55 22.56 1.82
CA ARG A 531 10.83 23.83 1.95
C ARG A 531 9.36 23.70 1.56
N ARG A 532 9.03 22.94 0.52
CA ARG A 532 7.64 22.64 0.12
C ARG A 532 6.90 21.88 1.22
N MET A 533 7.53 20.88 1.83
CA MET A 533 6.94 20.12 2.93
C MET A 533 6.69 21.01 4.17
N GLN A 534 7.62 21.93 4.46
CA GLN A 534 7.40 22.95 5.49
C GLN A 534 6.20 23.84 5.14
N ALA A 535 6.15 24.36 3.92
CA ALA A 535 5.01 25.17 3.46
C ALA A 535 3.68 24.41 3.46
N ALA A 536 3.70 23.12 3.12
CA ALA A 536 2.51 22.25 3.21
C ALA A 536 1.99 22.12 4.66
N ALA A 537 2.91 21.95 5.63
CA ALA A 537 2.55 21.88 7.04
C ALA A 537 1.95 23.21 7.54
N GLU A 538 2.56 24.33 7.13
CA GLU A 538 2.07 25.68 7.46
C GLU A 538 0.69 25.92 6.82
N LEU A 539 0.46 25.53 5.56
CA LEU A 539 -0.84 25.62 4.89
C LEU A 539 -1.92 24.72 5.53
N ALA A 540 -1.56 23.59 6.11
CA ALA A 540 -2.52 22.72 6.80
C ALA A 540 -2.96 23.29 8.17
N THR A 541 -2.15 24.12 8.81
CA THR A 541 -2.35 24.62 10.17
C THR A 541 -3.68 25.35 10.36
N PRO A 542 -4.13 26.30 9.49
CA PRO A 542 -5.43 26.96 9.67
C PRO A 542 -6.63 25.99 9.56
N GLY A 543 -6.55 24.99 8.69
CA GLY A 543 -7.58 23.94 8.59
C GLY A 543 -7.67 23.10 9.86
N TYR A 544 -6.54 22.71 10.44
CA TYR A 544 -6.52 21.99 11.72
C TYR A 544 -7.02 22.86 12.88
N ALA A 545 -6.72 24.16 12.86
CA ALA A 545 -7.28 25.11 13.83
C ALA A 545 -8.82 25.19 13.71
N ALA A 546 -9.35 25.17 12.48
CA ALA A 546 -10.80 25.14 12.25
C ALA A 546 -11.45 23.86 12.79
N LEU A 547 -10.81 22.68 12.59
CA LEU A 547 -11.29 21.43 13.18
C LEU A 547 -11.24 21.46 14.71
N LEU A 548 -10.15 21.93 15.30
CA LEU A 548 -10.05 22.04 16.76
C LEU A 548 -11.08 23.02 17.35
N TYR A 549 -11.34 24.12 16.65
CA TYR A 549 -12.42 25.04 17.05
C TYR A 549 -13.77 24.29 17.11
N GLY A 550 -14.09 23.50 16.08
CA GLY A 550 -15.30 22.68 16.06
C GLY A 550 -15.36 21.69 17.23
N TRP A 551 -14.26 21.01 17.54
CA TRP A 551 -14.16 20.13 18.69
C TRP A 551 -14.45 20.84 20.02
N LEU A 552 -13.92 22.05 20.17
CA LEU A 552 -14.09 22.82 21.40
C LEU A 552 -15.47 23.49 21.50
N HIS A 553 -16.08 23.90 20.39
CA HIS A 553 -17.30 24.72 20.40
C HIS A 553 -18.55 23.98 19.85
N GLY A 554 -18.41 22.73 19.38
CA GLY A 554 -19.53 21.93 18.84
C GLY A 554 -20.13 22.48 17.55
N ARG A 555 -19.43 23.36 16.83
CA ARG A 555 -19.82 23.96 15.56
C ARG A 555 -18.62 24.38 14.74
N ALA A 556 -18.76 24.42 13.43
CA ALA A 556 -17.73 24.97 12.56
C ALA A 556 -17.54 26.50 12.81
N PRO A 557 -16.30 27.03 12.65
CA PRO A 557 -16.05 28.47 12.74
C PRO A 557 -16.62 29.19 11.51
N ALA A 558 -17.16 30.39 11.74
CA ALA A 558 -17.67 31.24 10.66
C ALA A 558 -16.56 32.11 10.00
N SER A 559 -15.47 32.35 10.72
CA SER A 559 -14.38 33.20 10.21
C SER A 559 -13.04 32.85 10.85
N THR A 560 -11.96 33.28 10.19
CA THR A 560 -10.59 33.17 10.74
C THR A 560 -10.42 33.99 12.02
N ALA A 561 -11.16 35.10 12.18
CA ALA A 561 -11.13 35.91 13.38
C ALA A 561 -11.65 35.14 14.63
N GLU A 562 -12.65 34.28 14.48
CA GLU A 562 -13.10 33.40 15.58
C GLU A 562 -12.01 32.45 16.03
N LEU A 563 -11.19 31.91 15.09
CA LEU A 563 -10.10 31.00 15.42
C LEU A 563 -9.02 31.68 16.25
N THR A 564 -8.69 32.94 15.91
CA THR A 564 -7.69 33.70 16.66
C THR A 564 -8.22 34.15 18.01
N ALA A 565 -9.50 34.54 18.10
CA ALA A 565 -10.14 34.90 19.36
C ALA A 565 -10.24 33.70 20.33
N ALA A 566 -10.45 32.49 19.81
CA ALA A 566 -10.47 31.25 20.58
C ALA A 566 -9.07 30.71 20.93
N GLY A 567 -7.99 31.32 20.46
CA GLY A 567 -6.60 30.90 20.73
C GLY A 567 -6.20 29.59 20.02
N VAL A 568 -7.03 29.08 19.11
CA VAL A 568 -6.71 27.86 18.34
C VAL A 568 -5.81 28.15 17.13
N LEU A 569 -5.77 29.41 16.68
CA LEU A 569 -4.89 29.90 15.63
C LEU A 569 -4.14 31.15 16.13
N VAL A 570 -2.85 31.23 15.87
CA VAL A 570 -2.06 32.42 16.19
C VAL A 570 -1.95 33.27 14.91
N PRO A 571 -2.10 34.61 14.96
CA PRO A 571 -2.01 35.45 13.77
C PRO A 571 -0.74 35.26 12.93
N ALA A 572 0.40 34.97 13.58
CA ALA A 572 1.67 34.67 12.90
C ALA A 572 1.63 33.42 12.04
N GLU A 573 0.70 32.48 12.28
CA GLU A 573 0.51 31.27 11.49
C GLU A 573 -0.30 31.47 10.20
N LEU A 574 -0.75 32.70 9.96
CA LEU A 574 -1.27 33.13 8.66
C LEU A 574 -0.17 33.68 7.74
N ALA A 575 1.07 33.34 8.05
CA ALA A 575 2.23 33.59 7.19
C ALA A 575 3.17 32.38 7.24
N HIS A 576 3.83 32.13 6.13
CA HIS A 576 4.91 31.15 6.05
C HIS A 576 6.17 31.63 6.77
N SER A 577 7.06 30.71 7.08
CA SER A 577 8.38 30.98 7.64
C SER A 577 9.25 31.91 6.77
N ASP A 578 8.97 31.99 5.47
CA ASP A 578 9.59 32.91 4.51
C ASP A 578 8.89 34.28 4.44
N GLY A 579 7.82 34.49 5.20
CA GLY A 579 7.04 35.73 5.26
C GLY A 579 5.89 35.82 4.24
N ALA A 580 5.71 34.84 3.36
CA ALA A 580 4.59 34.81 2.43
C ALA A 580 3.25 34.63 3.18
N ALA A 581 2.23 35.43 2.84
CA ALA A 581 0.92 35.36 3.48
C ALA A 581 0.19 34.06 3.14
N ILE A 582 -0.54 33.53 4.14
CA ILE A 582 -1.47 32.41 4.01
C ILE A 582 -2.90 32.98 4.06
N GLU A 583 -3.65 32.81 2.99
CA GLU A 583 -5.07 33.14 2.93
C GLU A 583 -5.90 31.91 3.33
N PHE A 584 -6.83 32.09 4.26
CA PHE A 584 -7.68 31.03 4.74
C PHE A 584 -9.12 31.49 4.97
N THR A 585 -10.05 30.67 4.52
CA THR A 585 -11.48 30.77 4.83
C THR A 585 -11.95 29.42 5.35
N PRO A 586 -12.60 29.33 6.53
CA PRO A 586 -13.10 28.07 7.02
C PRO A 586 -13.98 27.32 6.01
N GLY A 587 -13.75 26.03 5.86
CA GLY A 587 -14.44 25.20 4.88
C GLY A 587 -13.75 25.11 3.52
N ALA A 588 -12.69 25.89 3.27
CA ALA A 588 -11.89 25.83 2.05
C ALA A 588 -10.42 25.52 2.35
N PRO A 589 -9.65 25.00 1.38
CA PRO A 589 -8.20 24.79 1.56
C PRO A 589 -7.50 26.14 1.72
N ALA A 590 -6.56 26.25 2.65
CA ALA A 590 -5.68 27.40 2.76
C ALA A 590 -4.80 27.54 1.50
N ARG A 591 -4.41 28.76 1.14
CA ARG A 591 -3.64 29.05 -0.06
C ARG A 591 -2.56 30.11 0.16
N SER A 592 -1.52 30.05 -0.68
CA SER A 592 -0.42 31.02 -0.68
C SER A 592 0.33 30.99 -2.01
N SER A 593 1.49 31.66 -2.07
CA SER A 593 2.44 31.56 -3.19
C SER A 593 2.99 30.16 -3.43
N TRP A 594 2.90 29.24 -2.42
CA TRP A 594 3.29 27.83 -2.53
C TRP A 594 2.19 26.93 -3.13
N GLY A 595 0.99 27.44 -3.31
CA GLY A 595 -0.18 26.71 -3.78
C GLY A 595 -1.29 26.63 -2.75
N ARG A 596 -2.02 25.54 -2.76
CA ARG A 596 -3.12 25.27 -1.81
C ARG A 596 -2.77 24.09 -0.90
N ALA A 597 -3.43 23.97 0.24
CA ALA A 597 -3.23 22.87 1.18
C ALA A 597 -3.50 21.48 0.57
N ASP A 598 -4.45 21.39 -0.38
CA ASP A 598 -4.82 20.17 -1.11
C ASP A 598 -3.97 19.94 -2.39
N ALA A 599 -3.28 20.96 -2.90
CA ALA A 599 -2.44 20.87 -4.09
C ALA A 599 -1.40 22.00 -4.12
N LEU A 600 -0.15 21.69 -3.84
CA LEU A 600 0.95 22.65 -3.96
C LEU A 600 1.23 22.99 -5.43
N ARG A 601 1.87 24.13 -5.66
CA ARG A 601 2.40 24.45 -6.99
C ARG A 601 3.50 23.45 -7.37
N PRO A 602 3.60 23.07 -8.65
CA PRO A 602 4.73 22.30 -9.15
C PRO A 602 6.05 22.93 -8.73
N ARG A 603 6.98 22.08 -8.34
CA ARG A 603 8.30 22.52 -7.88
C ARG A 603 9.02 23.38 -8.93
N ILE A 604 8.91 23.00 -10.19
CA ILE A 604 9.56 23.69 -11.33
C ILE A 604 9.02 25.12 -11.53
N ASP A 605 7.81 25.43 -11.07
CA ASP A 605 7.20 26.76 -11.13
C ASP A 605 7.54 27.64 -9.91
N LEU A 606 8.24 27.11 -8.93
CA LEU A 606 8.70 27.86 -7.77
C LEU A 606 10.04 28.56 -8.07
N PRO A 607 10.38 29.65 -7.36
CA PRO A 607 11.67 30.30 -7.51
C PRO A 607 12.82 29.32 -7.32
N GLU A 608 13.83 29.41 -8.17
CA GLU A 608 15.02 28.56 -8.08
C GLU A 608 15.76 28.77 -6.76
N VAL A 609 16.23 27.69 -6.16
CA VAL A 609 17.06 27.74 -4.96
C VAL A 609 18.47 28.19 -5.36
N THR A 610 18.81 29.43 -5.03
CA THR A 610 20.16 29.99 -5.25
C THR A 610 20.97 30.08 -3.98
N LYS A 611 20.27 30.19 -2.81
CA LYS A 611 20.91 30.27 -1.49
C LYS A 611 20.17 29.40 -0.47
N VAL A 612 20.95 28.86 0.46
CA VAL A 612 20.48 27.99 1.54
C VAL A 612 21.00 28.46 2.90
N THR A 613 20.38 28.02 3.98
CA THR A 613 20.93 28.20 5.34
C THR A 613 22.07 27.21 5.58
N ALA A 614 22.93 27.46 6.58
CA ALA A 614 23.95 26.52 6.98
C ALA A 614 23.34 25.16 7.43
N ALA A 615 22.20 25.21 8.13
CA ALA A 615 21.52 23.99 8.58
C ALA A 615 20.89 23.19 7.41
N GLU A 616 20.35 23.85 6.38
CA GLU A 616 19.89 23.16 5.16
C GLU A 616 21.05 22.49 4.43
N ARG A 617 22.20 23.15 4.32
CA ARG A 617 23.43 22.56 3.75
C ARG A 617 23.85 21.34 4.55
N ASP A 618 23.99 21.46 5.86
CA ASP A 618 24.50 20.38 6.72
C ASP A 618 23.57 19.16 6.69
N ALA A 619 22.25 19.38 6.73
CA ALA A 619 21.25 18.33 6.60
C ALA A 619 21.32 17.63 5.23
N TYR A 620 21.49 18.41 4.16
CA TYR A 620 21.66 17.84 2.82
C TYR A 620 22.96 17.06 2.67
N GLU A 621 24.09 17.59 3.16
CA GLU A 621 25.37 16.89 3.12
C GLU A 621 25.35 15.57 3.91
N GLN A 622 24.61 15.51 5.01
CA GLN A 622 24.38 14.27 5.75
C GLN A 622 23.56 13.27 4.90
N PHE A 623 22.50 13.73 4.26
CA PHE A 623 21.71 12.93 3.33
C PHE A 623 22.56 12.43 2.17
N SER A 624 23.29 13.32 1.50
CA SER A 624 24.14 13.02 0.34
C SER A 624 25.21 11.95 0.65
N ARG A 625 25.88 12.07 1.82
CA ARG A 625 26.83 11.04 2.26
C ARG A 625 26.18 9.70 2.48
N GLY A 626 25.03 9.64 3.20
CA GLY A 626 24.32 8.39 3.39
C GLY A 626 23.81 7.77 2.09
N TYR A 627 23.37 8.59 1.15
CA TYR A 627 22.97 8.14 -0.18
C TYR A 627 24.17 7.56 -0.94
N GLN A 628 25.29 8.26 -0.97
CA GLN A 628 26.53 7.80 -1.64
C GLN A 628 27.13 6.55 -0.99
N ASP A 629 27.11 6.45 0.33
CA ASP A 629 27.58 5.26 1.06
C ASP A 629 26.70 4.04 0.75
N TYR A 630 25.40 4.24 0.54
CA TYR A 630 24.45 3.18 0.16
C TYR A 630 24.65 2.72 -1.28
N TRP A 631 24.67 3.66 -2.24
CA TRP A 631 24.78 3.35 -3.69
C TRP A 631 26.23 3.05 -4.15
N ARG A 632 27.21 3.60 -3.48
CA ARG A 632 28.65 3.43 -3.69
C ARG A 632 29.20 3.79 -5.07
N GLN A 633 28.57 3.37 -6.19
CA GLN A 633 29.16 3.53 -7.51
C GLN A 633 28.25 4.21 -8.53
N PHE A 634 27.01 3.73 -8.70
CA PHE A 634 26.16 4.10 -9.82
C PHE A 634 24.73 4.42 -9.36
N ILE A 635 23.99 5.12 -10.19
CA ILE A 635 22.53 5.28 -10.12
C ILE A 635 21.91 4.28 -11.10
N ASP A 636 20.73 3.75 -10.77
CA ASP A 636 20.08 2.71 -11.55
C ASP A 636 18.92 3.26 -12.36
N PRO A 637 18.96 3.27 -13.70
CA PRO A 637 17.78 3.52 -14.52
C PRO A 637 16.80 2.36 -14.42
N ILE A 638 15.51 2.70 -14.56
CA ILE A 638 14.39 1.77 -14.44
C ILE A 638 13.55 1.86 -15.72
N ALA A 639 13.31 0.72 -16.36
CA ALA A 639 12.39 0.59 -17.48
C ALA A 639 11.23 -0.33 -17.12
N VAL A 640 10.00 0.10 -17.42
CA VAL A 640 8.76 -0.67 -17.22
C VAL A 640 8.04 -0.78 -18.55
N ARG A 641 7.63 -1.99 -18.91
CA ARG A 641 6.84 -2.30 -20.12
C ARG A 641 5.53 -2.92 -19.69
N ILE A 642 4.46 -2.53 -20.35
CA ILE A 642 3.12 -3.05 -20.05
C ILE A 642 2.49 -3.49 -21.38
N ASP A 643 1.98 -4.72 -21.40
CA ASP A 643 1.24 -5.27 -22.51
C ASP A 643 -0.08 -5.85 -22.02
N LEU A 644 -1.13 -5.62 -22.78
CA LEU A 644 -2.48 -6.08 -22.50
C LEU A 644 -2.98 -6.95 -23.67
N GLU A 645 -2.77 -8.25 -23.59
CA GLU A 645 -3.14 -9.21 -24.62
C GLU A 645 -4.39 -10.02 -24.20
N GLY A 646 -5.54 -9.69 -24.81
CA GLY A 646 -6.81 -10.33 -24.44
C GLY A 646 -7.14 -10.13 -22.96
N ASP A 647 -7.21 -11.23 -22.21
CA ASP A 647 -7.48 -11.25 -20.77
C ASP A 647 -6.20 -11.28 -19.92
N THR A 648 -5.02 -11.19 -20.53
CA THR A 648 -3.73 -11.20 -19.83
C THR A 648 -3.10 -9.81 -19.82
N ALA A 649 -2.71 -9.35 -18.64
CA ALA A 649 -1.87 -8.18 -18.45
C ALA A 649 -0.46 -8.63 -18.08
N SER A 650 0.54 -8.16 -18.82
CA SER A 650 1.96 -8.39 -18.56
C SER A 650 2.62 -7.08 -18.15
N ILE A 651 3.40 -7.11 -17.07
CA ILE A 651 4.22 -6.00 -16.62
C ILE A 651 5.65 -6.51 -16.50
N ASP A 652 6.54 -5.92 -17.26
CA ASP A 652 7.96 -6.23 -17.29
C ASP A 652 8.77 -5.07 -16.75
N VAL A 653 9.56 -5.31 -15.71
CA VAL A 653 10.37 -4.28 -15.03
C VAL A 653 11.83 -4.68 -15.08
N ARG A 654 12.66 -3.78 -15.61
CA ARG A 654 14.12 -3.91 -15.58
C ARG A 654 14.76 -2.76 -14.83
N VAL A 655 15.60 -3.12 -13.88
CA VAL A 655 16.41 -2.19 -13.07
C VAL A 655 17.86 -2.51 -13.28
N LEU A 656 18.68 -1.53 -13.55
CA LEU A 656 20.09 -1.70 -13.84
C LEU A 656 20.95 -0.79 -12.96
N PRO A 657 22.01 -1.31 -12.41
CA PRO A 657 22.26 -2.63 -11.88
C PRO A 657 22.01 -2.71 -10.38
N LEU A 658 22.11 -3.90 -9.83
CA LEU A 658 22.04 -4.09 -8.38
C LEU A 658 23.38 -3.83 -7.73
N ILE A 659 23.38 -2.97 -6.74
CA ILE A 659 24.57 -2.55 -6.02
C ILE A 659 24.70 -3.28 -4.68
N GLU A 660 25.94 -3.42 -4.21
CA GLU A 660 26.26 -3.91 -2.88
C GLU A 660 25.51 -3.10 -1.79
N GLY A 661 24.69 -3.78 -0.99
CA GLY A 661 23.98 -3.17 0.14
C GLY A 661 22.47 -3.07 -0.03
N THR A 662 21.90 -3.47 -1.17
CA THR A 662 20.45 -3.51 -1.37
C THR A 662 19.82 -4.80 -0.83
N ASN A 663 18.50 -4.78 -0.54
CA ASN A 663 17.75 -5.99 -0.18
C ASN A 663 17.76 -7.05 -1.31
N TYR A 664 17.93 -6.62 -2.56
CA TYR A 664 18.03 -7.51 -3.72
C TYR A 664 19.28 -8.37 -3.72
N ARG A 665 20.38 -7.91 -3.13
CA ARG A 665 21.59 -8.71 -3.01
C ARG A 665 21.39 -9.94 -2.14
N ASP A 666 20.62 -9.81 -1.06
CA ASP A 666 20.27 -10.97 -0.23
C ASP A 666 19.49 -12.01 -1.04
N VAL A 667 18.59 -11.58 -1.93
CA VAL A 667 17.87 -12.48 -2.84
C VAL A 667 18.82 -13.07 -3.89
N GLU A 668 19.67 -12.25 -4.49
CA GLU A 668 20.71 -12.70 -5.45
C GLU A 668 21.63 -13.74 -4.83
N ASP A 669 22.09 -13.51 -3.60
CA ASP A 669 22.93 -14.44 -2.85
C ASP A 669 22.25 -15.79 -2.55
N ILE A 670 20.92 -15.81 -2.50
CA ILE A 670 20.13 -17.02 -2.32
C ILE A 670 19.98 -17.79 -3.63
N VAL A 671 19.60 -17.11 -4.71
CA VAL A 671 19.27 -17.77 -5.98
C VAL A 671 20.50 -18.04 -6.87
N GLY A 672 21.56 -17.25 -6.73
CA GLY A 672 22.79 -17.40 -7.53
C GLY A 672 22.57 -17.20 -9.04
N LYS A 673 23.26 -17.99 -9.88
CA LYS A 673 23.14 -17.92 -11.36
C LYS A 673 22.26 -19.02 -11.94
N GLN A 674 21.73 -19.89 -11.11
CA GLN A 674 20.94 -21.04 -11.55
C GLN A 674 19.58 -20.60 -12.05
N ARG A 675 19.02 -21.29 -13.05
CA ARG A 675 17.68 -21.04 -13.60
C ARG A 675 16.71 -22.13 -13.17
N VAL A 676 15.47 -21.74 -12.92
CA VAL A 676 14.41 -22.66 -12.48
C VAL A 676 13.76 -23.31 -13.70
N VAL A 677 13.74 -24.64 -13.72
CA VAL A 677 12.97 -25.45 -14.68
C VAL A 677 12.22 -26.53 -13.90
N VAL A 678 10.94 -26.34 -13.69
CA VAL A 678 10.09 -27.23 -12.89
C VAL A 678 8.81 -27.58 -13.64
N PRO A 679 8.16 -28.73 -13.35
CA PRO A 679 6.85 -29.03 -13.88
C PRO A 679 5.82 -27.96 -13.54
N ALA A 680 4.97 -27.59 -14.48
CA ALA A 680 3.85 -26.67 -14.23
C ALA A 680 2.84 -27.31 -13.26
N ILE A 681 2.48 -26.57 -12.20
CA ILE A 681 1.41 -26.92 -11.28
C ILE A 681 0.27 -25.94 -11.50
N ASP A 682 -0.75 -26.36 -12.24
CA ASP A 682 -1.92 -25.56 -12.62
C ASP A 682 -3.04 -25.61 -11.55
N ASP A 683 -2.66 -25.67 -10.28
CA ASP A 683 -3.60 -25.79 -9.14
C ASP A 683 -2.96 -25.17 -7.87
N GLY A 684 -3.65 -24.24 -7.27
CA GLY A 684 -3.21 -23.58 -6.03
C GLY A 684 -2.12 -22.55 -6.23
N LEU A 685 -1.26 -22.41 -5.25
CA LEU A 685 -0.22 -21.41 -5.19
C LEU A 685 1.12 -22.05 -4.87
N HIS A 686 2.16 -21.69 -5.60
CA HIS A 686 3.51 -22.18 -5.29
C HIS A 686 4.58 -21.16 -5.62
N ALA A 687 5.70 -21.28 -4.92
CA ALA A 687 6.91 -20.51 -5.15
C ALA A 687 8.09 -21.46 -5.33
N VAL A 688 8.92 -21.19 -6.32
CA VAL A 688 10.08 -21.98 -6.68
C VAL A 688 11.32 -21.09 -6.65
N TRP A 689 12.34 -21.52 -5.94
CA TRP A 689 13.63 -20.83 -5.86
C TRP A 689 14.72 -21.66 -6.49
N ALA A 690 15.55 -21.03 -7.28
CA ALA A 690 16.84 -21.61 -7.67
C ALA A 690 17.76 -21.69 -6.44
N VAL A 691 18.50 -22.77 -6.33
CA VAL A 691 19.50 -23.00 -5.27
C VAL A 691 20.81 -23.45 -5.92
N GLY A 692 21.63 -22.48 -6.33
CA GLY A 692 22.94 -22.78 -6.93
C GLY A 692 23.91 -23.37 -5.91
N LYS A 693 24.91 -24.08 -6.39
CA LYS A 693 25.94 -24.73 -5.54
C LYS A 693 26.76 -23.72 -4.73
N ASP A 694 26.95 -22.51 -5.26
CA ASP A 694 27.79 -21.48 -4.66
C ASP A 694 27.00 -20.44 -3.87
N THR A 695 25.66 -20.61 -3.73
CA THR A 695 24.80 -19.67 -3.04
C THR A 695 25.05 -19.66 -1.54
N ARG A 696 24.74 -18.54 -0.89
CA ARG A 696 24.80 -18.40 0.57
C ARG A 696 23.86 -19.40 1.27
N LEU A 697 22.62 -19.54 0.76
CA LEU A 697 21.66 -20.49 1.30
C LEU A 697 22.21 -21.92 1.27
N ARG A 698 22.84 -22.34 0.18
CA ARG A 698 23.42 -23.66 0.04
C ARG A 698 24.52 -23.90 1.09
N LYS A 699 25.42 -22.94 1.25
CA LYS A 699 26.49 -23.00 2.26
C LYS A 699 25.97 -22.99 3.69
N GLU A 700 24.88 -22.28 3.97
CA GLU A 700 24.21 -22.29 5.28
C GLU A 700 23.54 -23.64 5.56
N LEU A 701 22.84 -24.20 4.57
CA LEU A 701 22.23 -25.52 4.67
C LEU A 701 23.30 -26.61 4.87
N ASP A 702 24.43 -26.56 4.17
CA ASP A 702 25.56 -27.46 4.36
C ASP A 702 26.14 -27.35 5.78
N ARG A 703 26.31 -26.13 6.31
CA ARG A 703 26.76 -25.92 7.68
C ARG A 703 25.77 -26.46 8.71
N MET A 704 24.48 -26.21 8.50
CA MET A 704 23.43 -26.71 9.38
C MET A 704 23.39 -28.24 9.38
N SER A 705 23.44 -28.87 8.20
CA SER A 705 23.44 -30.34 8.09
C SER A 705 24.65 -30.96 8.80
N THR A 706 25.83 -30.36 8.65
CA THR A 706 27.06 -30.80 9.33
C THR A 706 27.00 -30.59 10.84
N ALA A 707 26.40 -29.48 11.31
CA ALA A 707 26.25 -29.18 12.74
C ALA A 707 25.25 -30.13 13.44
N PHE A 708 24.17 -30.54 12.77
CA PHE A 708 23.20 -31.46 13.29
C PHE A 708 23.67 -32.92 13.26
N SER A 709 24.55 -33.29 12.36
CA SER A 709 24.90 -34.69 12.12
C SER A 709 25.93 -35.25 13.07
N GLY A 710 26.73 -34.46 13.78
CA GLY A 710 27.72 -34.88 14.79
C GLY A 710 28.52 -36.17 14.56
N LYS A 711 27.97 -37.12 13.83
CA LYS A 711 28.54 -38.45 13.46
C LYS A 711 28.05 -39.02 12.12
N ALA A 712 27.00 -38.51 11.52
CA ALA A 712 26.51 -38.97 10.22
C ALA A 712 26.57 -37.78 9.23
N ASP A 713 27.23 -37.95 8.10
CA ASP A 713 27.24 -36.93 7.04
C ASP A 713 25.83 -36.86 6.39
N LEU A 714 24.97 -36.06 6.97
CA LEU A 714 23.66 -35.69 6.40
C LEU A 714 23.83 -34.71 5.23
N GLY A 715 24.99 -34.75 4.56
CA GLY A 715 25.29 -33.79 3.49
C GLY A 715 24.12 -33.55 2.55
N ILE A 716 23.88 -32.30 2.19
CA ILE A 716 22.84 -31.90 1.22
C ILE A 716 23.34 -32.03 -0.24
N GLY A 717 24.38 -32.84 -0.48
CA GLY A 717 24.89 -33.11 -1.82
C GLY A 717 23.89 -33.76 -2.77
N TRP A 718 22.85 -34.38 -2.25
CA TRP A 718 21.72 -34.92 -3.02
C TRP A 718 20.80 -33.85 -3.60
N LEU A 719 20.73 -32.65 -2.99
CA LEU A 719 19.86 -31.54 -3.41
C LEU A 719 20.38 -31.00 -4.75
N GLY A 720 19.51 -30.84 -5.72
CA GLY A 720 19.79 -30.28 -7.03
C GLY A 720 19.78 -28.76 -7.05
N GLU A 721 19.10 -28.20 -8.02
CA GLU A 721 19.23 -26.77 -8.39
C GLU A 721 18.03 -25.91 -7.99
N TRP A 722 16.94 -26.49 -7.46
CA TRP A 722 15.76 -25.75 -7.02
C TRP A 722 15.06 -26.38 -5.82
N VAL A 723 14.32 -25.53 -5.11
CA VAL A 723 13.36 -25.91 -4.08
C VAL A 723 12.01 -25.23 -4.34
N MET A 724 10.92 -25.88 -3.99
CA MET A 724 9.56 -25.41 -4.18
C MET A 724 8.76 -25.53 -2.89
N LEU A 725 7.94 -24.53 -2.59
CA LEU A 725 6.91 -24.58 -1.55
C LEU A 725 5.58 -24.18 -2.15
N GLY A 726 4.51 -24.83 -1.74
CA GLY A 726 3.20 -24.50 -2.27
C GLY A 726 2.04 -25.11 -1.52
N THR A 727 0.86 -24.80 -2.01
CA THR A 727 -0.43 -25.35 -1.57
C THR A 727 -1.33 -25.57 -2.77
N LEU A 728 -2.13 -26.64 -2.74
CA LEU A 728 -3.19 -26.84 -3.73
C LEU A 728 -4.44 -26.05 -3.32
N ASP A 729 -5.27 -25.70 -4.30
CA ASP A 729 -6.53 -24.97 -4.07
C ASP A 729 -7.63 -25.92 -3.54
N ARG A 730 -7.69 -26.06 -2.20
CA ARG A 730 -8.63 -26.95 -1.49
C ARG A 730 -9.33 -26.23 -0.35
N THR A 731 -10.55 -26.64 -0.04
CA THR A 731 -11.37 -26.10 1.09
C THR A 731 -10.72 -26.25 2.46
N ALA A 732 -9.82 -27.20 2.64
CA ALA A 732 -9.05 -27.35 3.88
C ALA A 732 -8.22 -26.11 4.23
N LEU A 733 -7.91 -25.22 3.27
CA LEU A 733 -7.31 -23.92 3.54
C LEU A 733 -8.28 -23.01 4.30
N THR A 734 -9.54 -22.97 3.90
CA THR A 734 -10.58 -22.20 4.59
C THR A 734 -10.90 -22.77 5.96
N ASP A 735 -10.90 -24.09 6.12
CA ASP A 735 -11.10 -24.72 7.43
C ASP A 735 -10.00 -24.35 8.41
N ALA A 736 -8.74 -24.30 7.97
CA ALA A 736 -7.62 -23.87 8.80
C ALA A 736 -7.69 -22.38 9.14
N ILE A 737 -8.03 -21.53 8.16
CA ILE A 737 -8.22 -20.09 8.39
C ILE A 737 -9.34 -19.86 9.40
N ALA A 738 -10.48 -20.53 9.26
CA ALA A 738 -11.60 -20.43 10.19
C ALA A 738 -11.22 -20.82 11.62
N LEU A 739 -10.36 -21.82 11.80
CA LEU A 739 -9.86 -22.19 13.11
C LEU A 739 -9.06 -21.06 13.77
N PHE A 740 -8.15 -20.43 13.00
CA PHE A 740 -7.34 -19.33 13.51
C PHE A 740 -8.13 -18.03 13.64
N ASP A 741 -9.12 -17.81 12.77
CA ASP A 741 -9.98 -16.63 12.81
C ASP A 741 -10.92 -16.65 14.02
N ASP A 742 -11.46 -17.81 14.35
CA ASP A 742 -12.28 -18.02 15.55
C ASP A 742 -11.49 -17.71 16.83
N ASP A 743 -10.20 -17.97 16.84
CA ASP A 743 -9.34 -17.79 17.99
C ASP A 743 -8.80 -16.39 18.20
N VAL A 744 -8.62 -15.63 17.13
CA VAL A 744 -8.12 -14.25 17.22
C VAL A 744 -9.15 -13.30 17.86
N GLN A 745 -10.42 -13.70 17.93
CA GLN A 745 -11.52 -12.81 18.27
C GLN A 745 -12.46 -13.26 19.36
N LYS A 746 -12.52 -14.56 19.66
CA LYS A 746 -13.13 -14.99 20.92
C LYS A 746 -12.18 -14.63 22.05
N PRO A 747 -12.71 -14.12 23.19
CA PRO A 747 -11.95 -14.27 24.43
C PRO A 747 -11.67 -15.77 24.53
N LEU A 748 -10.41 -16.12 24.38
CA LEU A 748 -10.04 -17.53 24.54
C LEU A 748 -10.29 -17.90 25.97
N PRO A 749 -11.25 -18.78 26.28
CA PRO A 749 -11.18 -19.50 27.53
C PRO A 749 -9.89 -20.31 27.58
N GLU A 750 -9.39 -20.82 26.47
CA GLU A 750 -8.16 -21.60 26.34
C GLU A 750 -7.69 -21.53 24.87
N TRP A 751 -6.39 -21.62 24.64
CA TRP A 751 -5.84 -21.89 23.32
C TRP A 751 -6.60 -23.08 22.71
N PRO A 752 -6.86 -23.08 21.36
CA PRO A 752 -7.49 -24.23 20.74
C PRO A 752 -6.76 -25.46 21.20
N ASP A 753 -7.52 -26.45 21.54
CA ASP A 753 -6.97 -27.73 21.95
C ASP A 753 -5.85 -28.13 20.98
N GLU A 754 -4.60 -28.23 21.46
CA GLU A 754 -3.45 -28.55 20.60
C GLU A 754 -3.75 -29.68 19.59
N PRO A 755 -4.53 -30.72 19.92
CA PRO A 755 -5.02 -31.71 18.97
C PRO A 755 -5.92 -31.16 17.86
N ALA A 756 -6.75 -30.14 18.12
CA ALA A 756 -7.59 -29.54 17.11
C ALA A 756 -6.76 -28.72 16.10
N ILE A 757 -5.77 -27.98 16.58
CA ILE A 757 -4.79 -27.28 15.72
C ILE A 757 -4.02 -28.29 14.87
N ALA A 758 -3.48 -29.34 15.51
CA ALA A 758 -2.72 -30.37 14.80
C ALA A 758 -3.57 -31.06 13.71
N LYS A 759 -4.85 -31.33 14.01
CA LYS A 759 -5.80 -31.92 13.05
C LYS A 759 -6.09 -30.98 11.87
N ALA A 760 -6.22 -29.67 12.11
CA ALA A 760 -6.43 -28.70 11.05
C ALA A 760 -5.16 -28.52 10.19
N LEU A 761 -3.99 -28.40 10.83
CA LEU A 761 -2.71 -28.32 10.13
C LEU A 761 -2.44 -29.60 9.31
N GLY A 762 -2.73 -30.79 9.86
CA GLY A 762 -2.58 -32.05 9.15
C GLY A 762 -3.49 -32.21 7.93
N LYS A 763 -4.55 -31.39 7.81
CA LYS A 763 -5.42 -31.34 6.64
C LYS A 763 -5.00 -30.33 5.57
N LEU A 764 -4.01 -29.49 5.85
CA LEU A 764 -3.56 -28.50 4.89
C LEU A 764 -2.98 -29.16 3.64
N PRO A 765 -3.41 -28.73 2.45
CA PRO A 765 -2.92 -29.27 1.17
C PRO A 765 -1.58 -28.63 0.78
N VAL A 766 -0.70 -28.46 1.76
CA VAL A 766 0.63 -27.86 1.56
C VAL A 766 1.63 -28.89 1.11
N PHE A 767 2.62 -28.45 0.36
CA PHE A 767 3.72 -29.29 -0.08
C PHE A 767 5.05 -28.54 -0.12
N ALA A 768 6.11 -29.32 -0.01
CA ALA A 768 7.47 -28.90 -0.31
C ALA A 768 8.07 -29.89 -1.32
N ALA A 769 8.79 -29.39 -2.31
CA ALA A 769 9.52 -30.21 -3.26
C ALA A 769 10.94 -29.72 -3.43
N ALA A 770 11.85 -30.60 -3.80
CA ALA A 770 13.23 -30.24 -4.08
C ALA A 770 13.78 -31.09 -5.21
N ASP A 771 14.61 -30.48 -6.04
CA ASP A 771 15.36 -31.17 -7.09
C ASP A 771 16.33 -32.18 -6.50
N VAL A 772 16.48 -33.35 -7.13
CA VAL A 772 17.32 -34.45 -6.66
C VAL A 772 18.45 -34.70 -7.66
N ASN A 773 19.64 -34.20 -7.31
CA ASN A 773 20.84 -34.43 -8.10
C ASN A 773 21.42 -35.86 -7.96
N SER A 774 21.21 -36.50 -6.79
CA SER A 774 21.72 -37.85 -6.51
C SER A 774 20.68 -38.65 -5.72
N THR A 775 20.03 -39.60 -6.39
CA THR A 775 19.11 -40.55 -5.72
C THR A 775 19.79 -41.35 -4.63
N ALA A 776 21.02 -41.80 -4.85
CA ALA A 776 21.79 -42.56 -3.83
C ALA A 776 22.11 -41.68 -2.61
N GLY A 777 22.46 -40.40 -2.83
CA GLY A 777 22.67 -39.42 -1.77
C GLY A 777 21.40 -39.12 -1.00
N LEU A 778 20.24 -38.97 -1.67
CA LEU A 778 18.96 -38.78 -1.04
C LEU A 778 18.57 -39.97 -0.17
N VAL A 779 18.72 -41.21 -0.68
CA VAL A 779 18.42 -42.43 0.09
C VAL A 779 19.30 -42.51 1.36
N ALA A 780 20.59 -42.17 1.23
CA ALA A 780 21.50 -42.09 2.38
C ALA A 780 21.08 -41.03 3.39
N ALA A 781 20.70 -39.85 2.95
CA ALA A 781 20.23 -38.76 3.81
C ALA A 781 18.92 -39.14 4.54
N LEU A 782 17.95 -39.75 3.85
CA LEU A 782 16.69 -40.21 4.46
C LEU A 782 16.92 -41.37 5.47
N ALA A 783 17.86 -42.25 5.16
CA ALA A 783 18.26 -43.32 6.11
C ALA A 783 18.93 -42.75 7.35
N ALA A 784 19.81 -41.78 7.21
CA ALA A 784 20.43 -41.07 8.32
C ALA A 784 19.41 -40.29 9.15
N LEU A 785 18.45 -39.62 8.53
CA LEU A 785 17.34 -38.94 9.21
C LEU A 785 16.48 -39.92 10.03
N ARG A 786 16.22 -41.11 9.48
CA ARG A 786 15.49 -42.19 10.19
C ARG A 786 16.25 -42.68 11.41
N VAL A 787 17.56 -42.87 11.30
CA VAL A 787 18.41 -43.27 12.44
C VAL A 787 18.40 -42.19 13.50
N MET A 788 18.60 -40.94 13.13
CA MET A 788 18.61 -39.78 14.02
C MET A 788 17.26 -39.61 14.72
N SER A 789 16.12 -39.76 14.03
CA SER A 789 14.79 -39.66 14.61
C SER A 789 14.57 -40.74 15.66
N ASN A 790 15.12 -41.94 15.44
CA ASN A 790 15.03 -43.04 16.42
C ASN A 790 15.99 -42.85 17.62
N GLU A 791 17.13 -42.17 17.42
CA GLU A 791 18.03 -41.81 18.54
C GLU A 791 17.42 -40.73 19.45
N VAL A 792 16.77 -39.71 18.86
CA VAL A 792 16.17 -38.59 19.58
C VAL A 792 14.87 -39.03 20.29
N ALA A 793 14.06 -39.83 19.62
CA ALA A 793 12.77 -40.30 20.12
C ALA A 793 12.58 -41.82 19.85
N PRO A 794 13.25 -42.69 20.64
CA PRO A 794 13.23 -44.15 20.41
C PRO A 794 11.83 -44.73 20.34
N GLY A 795 11.48 -45.29 19.18
CA GLY A 795 10.18 -45.96 18.99
C GLY A 795 8.97 -45.04 18.95
N ALA A 796 9.18 -43.70 18.92
CA ALA A 796 8.09 -42.72 18.84
C ALA A 796 7.70 -42.35 17.41
N ILE A 797 8.54 -42.64 16.40
CA ILE A 797 8.32 -42.27 14.99
C ILE A 797 8.30 -43.51 14.11
N THR A 798 7.28 -43.64 13.25
CA THR A 798 7.17 -44.73 12.27
C THR A 798 7.49 -44.21 10.86
N TRP A 799 8.05 -45.11 10.05
CA TRP A 799 8.33 -44.91 8.64
C TRP A 799 7.75 -46.08 7.85
N GLU A 800 6.66 -45.89 7.13
CA GLU A 800 5.85 -46.93 6.54
C GLU A 800 5.61 -46.68 5.05
N ASN A 801 5.74 -47.67 4.20
CA ASN A 801 5.22 -47.62 2.84
C ASN A 801 3.72 -47.82 2.90
N VAL A 802 2.94 -46.79 2.55
CA VAL A 802 1.47 -46.82 2.74
C VAL A 802 0.72 -47.20 1.48
N ALA A 803 1.24 -46.77 0.32
CA ALA A 803 0.60 -47.00 -0.97
C ALA A 803 1.60 -46.81 -2.14
N THR A 804 1.17 -47.16 -3.32
CA THR A 804 1.88 -46.88 -4.58
C THR A 804 0.91 -46.18 -5.52
N HIS A 805 1.32 -45.05 -6.12
CA HIS A 805 0.57 -44.31 -7.10
C HIS A 805 1.39 -44.15 -8.37
N ARG A 806 0.89 -44.60 -9.54
CA ARG A 806 1.64 -44.68 -10.82
C ARG A 806 3.02 -45.34 -10.68
N ASP A 807 3.09 -46.43 -9.97
CA ASP A 807 4.31 -47.18 -9.69
C ASP A 807 5.32 -46.41 -8.78
N VAL A 808 4.96 -45.27 -8.22
CA VAL A 808 5.77 -44.48 -7.30
C VAL A 808 5.39 -44.83 -5.88
N PRO A 809 6.30 -45.39 -5.05
CA PRO A 809 6.00 -45.72 -3.66
C PRO A 809 5.89 -44.44 -2.82
N MET A 810 4.86 -44.39 -1.97
CA MET A 810 4.62 -43.34 -1.01
C MET A 810 4.95 -43.79 0.40
N VAL A 811 5.75 -42.96 1.08
CA VAL A 811 6.18 -43.24 2.48
C VAL A 811 5.48 -42.26 3.41
N ARG A 812 4.91 -42.80 4.49
CA ARG A 812 4.36 -42.03 5.62
C ARG A 812 5.37 -42.02 6.76
N VAL A 813 5.66 -40.82 7.27
CA VAL A 813 6.38 -40.59 8.52
C VAL A 813 5.38 -40.06 9.54
N GLY A 814 5.15 -40.79 10.60
CA GLY A 814 4.12 -40.44 11.57
C GLY A 814 4.52 -40.82 13.01
N ILE A 815 3.66 -40.53 13.97
CA ILE A 815 3.83 -40.85 15.37
C ILE A 815 3.49 -42.33 15.57
N ALA A 816 4.34 -43.07 16.26
CA ALA A 816 4.14 -44.48 16.52
C ALA A 816 3.02 -44.70 17.55
N PRO A 817 2.23 -45.81 17.45
CA PRO A 817 1.25 -46.15 18.47
C PRO A 817 1.86 -46.40 19.86
N THR A 818 3.15 -46.72 19.91
CA THR A 818 3.93 -46.95 21.12
C THR A 818 4.52 -45.67 21.75
N ALA A 819 4.28 -44.52 21.14
CA ALA A 819 4.71 -43.23 21.70
C ALA A 819 4.02 -42.94 23.06
N GLY A 820 4.65 -42.12 23.88
CA GLY A 820 4.06 -41.66 25.14
C GLY A 820 2.73 -40.93 24.93
N ASP A 821 1.84 -40.97 25.91
CA ASP A 821 0.47 -40.46 25.85
C ASP A 821 0.41 -39.01 25.42
N ASP A 822 1.34 -38.17 25.85
CA ASP A 822 1.42 -36.75 25.52
C ASP A 822 1.67 -36.47 24.01
N VAL A 823 2.31 -37.42 23.32
CA VAL A 823 2.63 -37.29 21.87
C VAL A 823 1.63 -38.11 21.05
N ARG A 824 1.17 -39.26 21.59
CA ARG A 824 0.23 -40.18 20.90
C ARG A 824 -1.10 -39.50 20.56
N ARG A 825 -1.55 -38.52 21.36
CA ARG A 825 -2.74 -37.72 21.05
C ARG A 825 -2.69 -37.00 19.69
N PHE A 826 -1.50 -36.84 19.10
CA PHE A 826 -1.29 -36.25 17.77
C PHE A 826 -1.10 -37.28 16.65
N ALA A 827 -1.11 -38.62 16.98
CA ALA A 827 -0.74 -39.65 16.03
C ALA A 827 -1.62 -39.72 14.78
N ASP A 828 -2.91 -39.36 14.92
CA ASP A 828 -3.87 -39.37 13.81
C ASP A 828 -3.92 -38.00 13.07
N SER A 829 -3.26 -36.99 13.60
CA SER A 829 -3.37 -35.63 13.13
C SER A 829 -2.09 -35.12 12.44
N VAL A 830 -0.93 -35.67 12.79
CA VAL A 830 0.36 -35.22 12.26
C VAL A 830 1.08 -36.38 11.59
N ALA A 831 1.16 -36.29 10.24
CA ALA A 831 1.99 -37.17 9.44
C ALA A 831 2.58 -36.40 8.26
N VAL A 832 3.77 -36.77 7.84
CA VAL A 832 4.39 -36.28 6.61
C VAL A 832 4.43 -37.42 5.61
N TYR A 833 3.95 -37.19 4.43
CA TYR A 833 4.02 -38.12 3.31
C TYR A 833 5.08 -37.65 2.33
N TYR A 834 5.86 -38.55 1.75
CA TYR A 834 6.81 -38.18 0.73
C TYR A 834 6.95 -39.25 -0.36
N ALA A 835 7.37 -38.81 -1.53
CA ALA A 835 7.71 -39.70 -2.65
C ALA A 835 8.85 -39.04 -3.47
N GLN A 836 9.64 -39.89 -4.14
CA GLN A 836 10.57 -39.45 -5.15
C GLN A 836 9.95 -39.70 -6.54
N VAL A 837 9.77 -38.61 -7.30
CA VAL A 837 9.10 -38.65 -8.59
C VAL A 837 9.71 -37.63 -9.56
N GLY A 838 9.87 -38.01 -10.82
CA GLY A 838 10.29 -37.07 -11.87
C GLY A 838 11.62 -36.33 -11.65
N GLY A 839 12.55 -36.92 -10.87
CA GLY A 839 13.81 -36.27 -10.50
C GLY A 839 13.70 -35.33 -9.30
N ALA A 840 12.56 -35.28 -8.62
CA ALA A 840 12.33 -34.51 -7.41
C ALA A 840 11.94 -35.40 -6.23
N ILE A 841 12.13 -34.90 -5.01
CA ILE A 841 11.48 -35.40 -3.79
C ILE A 841 10.36 -34.44 -3.42
N VAL A 842 9.19 -34.98 -3.10
CA VAL A 842 8.01 -34.20 -2.73
C VAL A 842 7.55 -34.60 -1.34
N PHE A 843 7.29 -33.62 -0.48
CA PHE A 843 6.77 -33.78 0.88
C PHE A 843 5.41 -33.10 1.00
N THR A 844 4.46 -33.74 1.68
CA THR A 844 3.12 -33.21 1.95
C THR A 844 2.63 -33.62 3.33
N LEU A 845 1.56 -32.98 3.81
CA LEU A 845 0.88 -33.40 5.05
C LEU A 845 -0.27 -34.40 4.78
N GLN A 846 -0.62 -34.62 3.53
CA GLN A 846 -1.72 -35.51 3.12
C GLN A 846 -1.33 -36.44 1.97
N GLN A 847 -1.76 -37.70 2.05
CA GLN A 847 -1.54 -38.66 0.98
C GLN A 847 -2.20 -38.22 -0.34
N SER A 848 -3.44 -37.74 -0.29
CA SER A 848 -4.18 -37.27 -1.47
C SER A 848 -3.49 -36.09 -2.18
N THR A 849 -2.88 -35.20 -1.44
CA THR A 849 -2.07 -34.11 -2.01
C THR A 849 -0.83 -34.67 -2.71
N LEU A 850 -0.18 -35.70 -2.10
CA LEU A 850 0.98 -36.34 -2.72
C LEU A 850 0.63 -37.06 -4.02
N GLU A 851 -0.51 -37.74 -4.08
CA GLU A 851 -1.02 -38.41 -5.30
C GLU A 851 -1.18 -37.42 -6.46
N VAL A 852 -1.81 -36.25 -6.19
CA VAL A 852 -1.94 -35.18 -7.19
C VAL A 852 -0.58 -34.68 -7.67
N LEU A 853 0.38 -34.49 -6.76
CA LEU A 853 1.72 -34.03 -7.12
C LEU A 853 2.53 -35.09 -7.88
N ILE A 854 2.38 -36.39 -7.54
CA ILE A 854 2.97 -37.46 -8.33
C ILE A 854 2.44 -37.40 -9.76
N ASP A 855 1.15 -37.19 -9.96
CA ASP A 855 0.57 -37.03 -11.29
C ASP A 855 1.21 -35.88 -12.08
N ARG A 856 1.40 -34.75 -11.45
CA ARG A 856 2.01 -33.55 -12.07
C ARG A 856 3.51 -33.72 -12.38
N PHE A 857 4.26 -34.26 -11.45
CA PHE A 857 5.72 -34.45 -11.62
C PHE A 857 6.05 -35.63 -12.56
N SER A 858 5.14 -36.59 -12.74
CA SER A 858 5.30 -37.70 -13.69
C SER A 858 4.98 -37.32 -15.13
N ASP A 859 4.27 -36.23 -15.37
CA ASP A 859 3.85 -35.80 -16.72
C ASP A 859 4.98 -35.03 -17.41
N GLU A 860 5.76 -35.72 -18.23
CA GLU A 860 6.86 -35.13 -18.99
C GLU A 860 6.40 -34.06 -20.00
N THR A 861 5.15 -34.12 -20.48
CA THR A 861 4.60 -33.14 -21.44
C THR A 861 4.36 -31.77 -20.79
N ARG A 862 4.30 -31.71 -19.47
CA ARG A 862 4.10 -30.48 -18.67
C ARG A 862 5.41 -29.90 -18.12
N ARG A 863 6.55 -30.41 -18.48
CA ARG A 863 7.84 -29.83 -18.08
C ARG A 863 8.15 -28.62 -18.96
N PRO A 864 8.12 -27.40 -18.42
CA PRO A 864 8.50 -26.23 -19.19
C PRO A 864 9.98 -26.31 -19.60
N THR A 865 10.29 -25.73 -20.72
CA THR A 865 11.69 -25.50 -21.12
C THR A 865 12.23 -24.28 -20.39
N ALA A 866 13.56 -24.11 -20.40
CA ALA A 866 14.17 -22.89 -19.88
C ALA A 866 13.64 -21.61 -20.60
N ALA A 867 13.23 -21.73 -21.85
CA ALA A 867 12.59 -20.67 -22.61
C ALA A 867 11.19 -20.29 -22.04
N ASP A 868 10.41 -21.30 -21.64
CA ASP A 868 9.05 -21.06 -21.08
C ASP A 868 9.10 -20.39 -19.69
N THR A 869 10.17 -20.60 -18.95
CA THR A 869 10.38 -19.92 -17.65
C THR A 869 11.01 -18.54 -17.80
N GLY A 870 11.32 -18.08 -19.01
CA GLY A 870 12.02 -16.81 -19.26
C GLY A 870 13.40 -16.74 -18.60
N GLY A 871 13.97 -17.89 -18.21
CA GLY A 871 15.24 -17.97 -17.52
C GLY A 871 15.18 -17.42 -16.09
N ALA A 872 14.03 -17.44 -15.42
CA ALA A 872 13.85 -16.95 -14.06
C ALA A 872 14.62 -17.77 -13.02
N GLN A 873 14.91 -17.13 -11.90
CA GLN A 873 15.59 -17.71 -10.73
C GLN A 873 14.63 -17.87 -9.55
N LEU A 874 13.60 -17.05 -9.49
CA LEU A 874 12.47 -17.16 -8.58
C LEU A 874 11.18 -17.08 -9.42
N VAL A 875 10.27 -18.01 -9.21
CA VAL A 875 8.93 -17.98 -9.82
C VAL A 875 7.92 -18.16 -8.71
N VAL A 876 6.91 -17.31 -8.69
CA VAL A 876 5.71 -17.48 -7.88
C VAL A 876 4.55 -17.60 -8.85
N GLU A 877 3.78 -18.67 -8.75
CA GLU A 877 2.69 -18.94 -9.65
C GLU A 877 1.45 -19.36 -8.85
N GLY A 878 0.30 -18.85 -9.24
CA GLY A 878 -0.97 -19.12 -8.61
C GLY A 878 -2.06 -19.37 -9.63
N HIS A 879 -2.77 -20.48 -9.44
CA HIS A 879 -3.97 -20.83 -10.17
C HIS A 879 -5.08 -21.01 -9.15
N VAL A 880 -5.99 -20.04 -9.07
CA VAL A 880 -7.06 -20.03 -8.10
C VAL A 880 -8.41 -20.12 -8.80
N ARG A 881 -9.31 -20.90 -8.22
CA ARG A 881 -10.67 -21.01 -8.73
C ARG A 881 -11.57 -20.05 -7.95
N PRO A 882 -12.50 -19.36 -8.64
CA PRO A 882 -13.50 -18.57 -7.95
C PRO A 882 -14.17 -19.37 -6.82
N GLN A 883 -14.20 -18.79 -5.61
CA GLN A 883 -14.74 -19.41 -4.40
C GLN A 883 -14.02 -20.71 -3.95
N GLY A 884 -12.86 -21.01 -4.49
CA GLY A 884 -11.99 -22.08 -4.00
C GLY A 884 -11.30 -21.72 -2.68
N GLY A 885 -10.61 -22.69 -2.10
CA GLY A 885 -9.88 -22.48 -0.84
C GLY A 885 -8.77 -21.47 -0.96
N GLY A 886 -8.02 -21.45 -2.07
CA GLY A 886 -6.98 -20.48 -2.36
C GLY A 886 -7.54 -19.08 -2.56
N TRP A 887 -8.65 -18.95 -3.28
CA TRP A 887 -9.38 -17.69 -3.45
C TRP A 887 -9.82 -17.11 -2.10
N THR A 888 -10.44 -17.93 -1.27
CA THR A 888 -10.93 -17.52 0.06
C THR A 888 -9.78 -17.11 0.97
N ALA A 889 -8.67 -17.88 0.97
CA ALA A 889 -7.48 -17.57 1.76
C ALA A 889 -6.84 -16.24 1.37
N LEU A 890 -6.74 -15.98 0.06
CA LEU A 890 -6.15 -14.74 -0.44
C LEU A 890 -7.04 -13.53 -0.15
N LEU A 891 -8.36 -13.66 -0.36
CA LEU A 891 -9.31 -12.59 -0.03
C LEU A 891 -9.32 -12.28 1.47
N TRP A 892 -9.28 -13.30 2.32
CA TRP A 892 -9.17 -13.13 3.78
C TRP A 892 -7.88 -12.41 4.17
N ALA A 893 -6.74 -12.78 3.56
CA ALA A 893 -5.46 -12.13 3.82
C ALA A 893 -5.50 -10.63 3.42
N LEU A 894 -6.09 -10.30 2.27
CA LEU A 894 -6.27 -8.92 1.81
C LEU A 894 -7.21 -8.13 2.74
N GLN A 895 -8.32 -8.71 3.18
CA GLN A 895 -9.19 -8.07 4.17
C GLN A 895 -8.50 -7.85 5.51
N GLY A 896 -7.77 -8.84 6.00
CA GLY A 896 -7.00 -8.71 7.23
C GLY A 896 -5.96 -7.59 7.14
N GLN A 897 -5.31 -7.45 5.99
CA GLN A 897 -4.37 -6.35 5.74
C GLN A 897 -5.08 -4.99 5.69
N ALA A 898 -6.23 -4.91 5.04
CA ALA A 898 -7.01 -3.68 4.95
C ALA A 898 -7.49 -3.17 6.32
N GLN A 899 -7.76 -4.08 7.26
CA GLN A 899 -8.16 -3.71 8.63
C GLN A 899 -7.03 -3.02 9.41
N ILE A 900 -5.77 -3.17 9.03
CA ILE A 900 -4.64 -2.49 9.68
C ILE A 900 -4.74 -0.96 9.50
N GLY A 901 -5.28 -0.49 8.37
CA GLY A 901 -5.49 0.93 8.10
C GLY A 901 -6.73 1.55 8.77
N GLN A 902 -7.66 0.75 9.29
CA GLN A 902 -8.92 1.23 9.85
C GLN A 902 -8.78 2.21 11.02
N PRO A 903 -7.90 1.98 12.02
CA PRO A 903 -7.72 2.94 13.11
C PRO A 903 -7.31 4.32 12.60
N ALA A 904 -6.38 4.38 11.63
CA ALA A 904 -5.95 5.64 11.05
C ALA A 904 -7.09 6.34 10.29
N ALA A 905 -7.83 5.62 9.44
CA ALA A 905 -8.98 6.17 8.71
C ALA A 905 -10.04 6.75 9.66
N ARG A 906 -10.36 6.03 10.75
CA ARG A 906 -11.29 6.51 11.79
C ARG A 906 -10.80 7.78 12.48
N HIS A 907 -9.50 7.92 12.75
CA HIS A 907 -8.94 9.15 13.33
C HIS A 907 -9.08 10.37 12.40
N TYR A 908 -8.89 10.19 11.07
CA TYR A 908 -9.16 11.26 10.11
C TYR A 908 -10.66 11.60 10.05
N ALA A 909 -11.52 10.59 10.04
CA ALA A 909 -12.97 10.78 10.05
C ALA A 909 -13.43 11.47 11.35
N GLU A 910 -12.88 11.08 12.52
CA GLU A 910 -13.19 11.71 13.80
C GLU A 910 -12.88 13.21 13.79
N ALA A 911 -11.71 13.57 13.23
CA ALA A 911 -11.29 14.96 13.15
C ALA A 911 -12.34 15.81 12.40
N ILE A 912 -12.87 15.31 11.29
CA ILE A 912 -13.89 16.00 10.48
C ILE A 912 -15.27 15.98 11.17
N LEU A 913 -15.74 14.82 11.63
CA LEU A 913 -17.08 14.66 12.23
C LEU A 913 -17.28 15.50 13.49
N ARG A 914 -16.25 15.60 14.33
CA ARG A 914 -16.26 16.47 15.51
C ARG A 914 -15.96 17.93 15.16
N GLY A 915 -15.16 18.16 14.11
CA GLY A 915 -14.77 19.51 13.65
C GLY A 915 -15.92 20.28 13.01
N ASP A 916 -16.81 19.57 12.32
CA ASP A 916 -18.04 20.14 11.75
C ASP A 916 -19.18 19.12 11.87
N PRO A 917 -19.99 19.16 12.95
CA PRO A 917 -21.08 18.20 13.13
C PRO A 917 -22.12 18.15 12.01
N SER A 918 -22.20 19.18 11.15
CA SER A 918 -23.15 19.21 10.03
C SER A 918 -22.83 18.17 8.96
N VAL A 919 -21.59 17.69 8.90
CA VAL A 919 -21.16 16.67 7.93
C VAL A 919 -21.74 15.29 8.20
N ALA A 920 -22.23 15.03 9.41
CA ALA A 920 -22.83 13.74 9.77
C ALA A 920 -24.03 13.35 8.89
N THR A 921 -24.67 14.34 8.25
CA THR A 921 -25.79 14.15 7.31
C THR A 921 -25.49 14.64 5.90
N ASP A 922 -24.26 15.08 5.64
CA ASP A 922 -23.85 15.66 4.35
C ASP A 922 -22.50 15.04 3.90
N ALA A 923 -22.58 13.93 3.18
CA ALA A 923 -21.41 13.21 2.66
C ALA A 923 -20.57 14.07 1.68
N ALA A 924 -21.21 14.96 0.91
CA ALA A 924 -20.47 15.84 -0.01
C ALA A 924 -19.62 16.85 0.77
N ARG A 925 -20.16 17.42 1.85
CA ARG A 925 -19.42 18.31 2.75
C ARG A 925 -18.32 17.58 3.50
N PHE A 926 -18.57 16.34 3.97
CA PHE A 926 -17.54 15.49 4.58
C PHE A 926 -16.34 15.30 3.62
N ARG A 927 -16.63 14.93 2.36
CA ARG A 927 -15.63 14.77 1.32
C ARG A 927 -14.88 16.08 1.05
N ALA A 928 -15.59 17.18 0.89
CA ALA A 928 -14.98 18.49 0.59
C ALA A 928 -14.03 18.94 1.71
N LEU A 929 -14.42 18.82 2.98
CA LEU A 929 -13.58 19.17 4.12
C LEU A 929 -12.38 18.22 4.28
N SER A 930 -12.56 16.93 4.03
CA SER A 930 -11.48 15.95 4.06
C SER A 930 -10.41 16.27 3.01
N LEU A 931 -10.81 16.59 1.78
CA LEU A 931 -9.90 17.03 0.74
C LEU A 931 -9.22 18.36 1.09
N ALA A 932 -9.99 19.34 1.58
CA ALA A 932 -9.47 20.67 1.90
C ALA A 932 -8.42 20.66 3.02
N TYR A 933 -8.58 19.81 4.03
CA TYR A 933 -7.76 19.84 5.24
C TYR A 933 -6.73 18.72 5.34
N PHE A 934 -6.99 17.57 4.70
CA PHE A 934 -6.08 16.42 4.69
C PHE A 934 -5.53 16.08 3.30
N GLY A 935 -6.04 16.72 2.25
CA GLY A 935 -5.68 16.39 0.86
C GLY A 935 -6.14 15.00 0.42
N GLY A 936 -7.07 14.36 1.18
CA GLY A 936 -7.62 13.04 0.88
C GLY A 936 -8.80 12.71 1.76
N VAL A 937 -9.67 11.82 1.28
CA VAL A 937 -10.88 11.36 1.97
C VAL A 937 -10.57 10.04 2.67
N PRO A 938 -10.76 9.91 3.99
CA PRO A 938 -10.60 8.62 4.66
C PRO A 938 -11.65 7.63 4.17
N VAL A 939 -11.22 6.40 3.88
CA VAL A 939 -12.10 5.35 3.35
C VAL A 939 -11.95 4.04 4.11
N THR A 940 -13.02 3.24 4.10
CA THR A 940 -13.00 1.84 4.55
C THR A 940 -12.26 0.96 3.53
N PRO A 941 -11.97 -0.31 3.83
CA PRO A 941 -11.38 -1.25 2.88
C PRO A 941 -12.15 -1.36 1.55
N GLU A 942 -13.45 -1.15 1.59
CA GLU A 942 -14.33 -1.18 0.41
C GLU A 942 -14.31 0.15 -0.37
N GLY A 943 -13.47 1.11 0.03
CA GLY A 943 -13.37 2.42 -0.61
C GLY A 943 -14.53 3.38 -0.27
N ARG A 944 -15.31 3.11 0.79
CA ARG A 944 -16.44 3.96 1.23
C ARG A 944 -16.00 4.98 2.28
N ALA A 945 -16.64 6.12 2.30
CA ALA A 945 -16.43 7.18 3.29
C ALA A 945 -17.62 7.35 4.26
N ASP A 946 -18.34 6.27 4.52
CA ASP A 946 -19.56 6.28 5.34
C ASP A 946 -19.21 6.14 6.82
N TYR A 947 -18.69 7.19 7.40
CA TYR A 947 -18.36 7.24 8.83
C TYR A 947 -19.43 7.97 9.63
N GLY A 948 -19.72 7.45 10.82
CA GLY A 948 -20.58 8.10 11.82
C GLY A 948 -19.89 8.21 13.16
N LEU A 949 -20.43 9.07 14.02
CA LEU A 949 -19.94 9.26 15.39
C LEU A 949 -20.93 8.67 16.38
N ARG A 950 -20.46 7.82 17.28
CA ARG A 950 -21.20 7.23 18.41
C ARG A 950 -20.48 7.59 19.72
N PRO A 951 -21.13 7.37 20.87
CA PRO A 951 -20.50 7.58 22.17
C PRO A 951 -19.18 6.80 22.35
N ASP A 952 -19.07 5.60 21.78
CA ASP A 952 -17.90 4.73 21.81
C ASP A 952 -16.83 5.05 20.74
N GLY A 953 -17.05 6.12 19.96
CA GLY A 953 -16.10 6.58 18.95
C GLY A 953 -16.65 6.61 17.52
N VAL A 954 -15.76 6.73 16.56
CA VAL A 954 -16.11 6.67 15.13
C VAL A 954 -16.41 5.23 14.74
N PHE A 955 -17.45 5.06 13.99
CA PHE A 955 -17.84 3.78 13.41
C PHE A 955 -18.09 3.92 11.91
N ASP A 956 -17.95 2.82 11.19
CA ASP A 956 -18.49 2.61 9.86
C ASP A 956 -19.55 1.48 9.91
N PRO A 957 -20.52 1.46 8.96
CA PRO A 957 -21.62 0.49 8.99
C PRO A 957 -21.16 -0.98 8.81
N ILE A 958 -19.99 -1.20 8.20
CA ILE A 958 -19.51 -2.53 7.85
C ILE A 958 -18.63 -3.10 8.98
N HIS A 959 -17.64 -2.33 9.44
CA HIS A 959 -16.63 -2.79 10.39
C HIS A 959 -16.86 -2.34 11.84
N GLY A 960 -17.94 -1.57 12.08
CA GLY A 960 -18.27 -1.06 13.41
C GLY A 960 -17.29 -0.02 13.92
N SER A 961 -17.09 0.05 15.24
CA SER A 961 -16.11 0.92 15.91
C SER A 961 -14.91 0.13 16.42
N ALA A 962 -13.93 0.83 16.97
CA ALA A 962 -12.79 0.16 17.64
C ALA A 962 -13.22 -0.68 18.84
N ILE A 963 -14.28 -0.24 19.55
CA ILE A 963 -14.79 -0.89 20.76
C ILE A 963 -15.84 -1.96 20.43
N HIS A 964 -16.65 -1.72 19.39
CA HIS A 964 -17.64 -2.66 18.86
C HIS A 964 -17.27 -3.04 17.43
N PRO A 965 -16.17 -3.82 17.23
CA PRO A 965 -15.78 -4.22 15.90
C PRO A 965 -16.82 -5.16 15.29
N ALA A 966 -17.01 -5.02 14.00
CA ALA A 966 -17.81 -5.93 13.18
C ALA A 966 -16.92 -6.55 12.09
N PHE A 967 -17.13 -7.83 11.83
CA PHE A 967 -16.45 -8.60 10.81
C PHE A 967 -17.50 -9.03 9.79
N PRO A 968 -17.54 -8.39 8.62
CA PRO A 968 -18.47 -8.80 7.58
C PRO A 968 -18.05 -10.18 7.06
N PRO A 969 -19.00 -10.96 6.51
CA PRO A 969 -18.67 -12.15 5.73
C PRO A 969 -17.69 -11.76 4.61
N LEU A 970 -16.86 -12.71 4.20
CA LEU A 970 -16.07 -12.50 2.98
C LEU A 970 -17.04 -12.18 1.83
N PRO A 971 -16.78 -11.12 1.06
CA PRO A 971 -17.68 -10.75 -0.02
C PRO A 971 -17.75 -11.87 -1.06
N VAL A 972 -18.96 -12.09 -1.57
CA VAL A 972 -19.24 -13.07 -2.61
C VAL A 972 -19.52 -12.31 -3.90
N ALA A 973 -18.83 -12.64 -4.97
CA ALA A 973 -18.97 -11.99 -6.27
C ALA A 973 -18.61 -10.48 -6.26
N ASP A 974 -19.43 -9.60 -6.83
CA ASP A 974 -19.11 -8.20 -7.13
C ASP A 974 -19.37 -7.22 -5.98
N ASP A 975 -19.47 -7.70 -4.75
CA ASP A 975 -19.79 -6.84 -3.59
C ASP A 975 -18.73 -5.75 -3.33
N THR A 976 -17.46 -6.06 -3.66
CA THR A 976 -16.34 -5.11 -3.55
C THR A 976 -15.41 -5.19 -4.76
N PRO A 977 -14.66 -4.12 -5.10
CA PRO A 977 -13.69 -4.18 -6.20
C PRO A 977 -12.66 -5.31 -6.04
N ILE A 978 -12.24 -5.61 -4.81
CA ILE A 978 -11.29 -6.70 -4.54
C ILE A 978 -11.94 -8.06 -4.80
N ALA A 979 -13.18 -8.27 -4.36
CA ALA A 979 -13.90 -9.52 -4.62
C ALA A 979 -14.17 -9.70 -6.13
N ALA A 980 -14.57 -8.64 -6.82
CA ALA A 980 -14.78 -8.66 -8.26
C ALA A 980 -13.49 -9.00 -9.03
N LEU A 981 -12.36 -8.45 -8.63
CA LEU A 981 -11.05 -8.84 -9.17
C LEU A 981 -10.77 -10.32 -8.92
N MET A 982 -10.91 -10.76 -7.67
CA MET A 982 -10.63 -12.13 -7.27
C MET A 982 -11.55 -13.15 -7.97
N MET A 983 -12.79 -12.78 -8.28
CA MET A 983 -13.71 -13.65 -9.06
C MET A 983 -13.27 -13.83 -10.51
N ARG A 984 -12.56 -12.85 -11.07
CA ARG A 984 -12.04 -12.90 -12.44
C ARG A 984 -10.62 -13.47 -12.52
N LEU A 985 -9.87 -13.44 -11.42
CA LEU A 985 -8.50 -13.93 -11.38
C LEU A 985 -8.46 -15.44 -11.65
N SER A 986 -7.87 -15.85 -12.77
CA SER A 986 -7.67 -17.25 -13.13
C SER A 986 -6.24 -17.72 -12.85
N SER A 987 -5.25 -16.89 -13.18
CA SER A 987 -3.85 -17.15 -12.82
C SER A 987 -3.09 -15.86 -12.60
N LEU A 988 -2.05 -15.98 -11.79
CA LEU A 988 -1.04 -14.97 -11.61
C LEU A 988 0.32 -15.63 -11.66
N ARG A 989 1.29 -14.93 -12.23
CA ARG A 989 2.68 -15.35 -12.26
C ARG A 989 3.59 -14.17 -12.02
N ALA A 990 4.54 -14.34 -11.10
CA ALA A 990 5.63 -13.39 -10.89
C ALA A 990 6.94 -14.13 -11.06
N SER A 991 7.84 -13.61 -11.87
CA SER A 991 9.18 -14.17 -12.07
C SER A 991 10.22 -13.10 -11.84
N VAL A 992 11.33 -13.49 -11.20
CA VAL A 992 12.47 -12.63 -10.90
C VAL A 992 13.73 -13.29 -11.43
N SER A 993 14.55 -12.52 -12.12
CA SER A 993 15.88 -12.94 -12.55
C SER A 993 16.91 -11.84 -12.35
N PHE A 994 18.15 -12.26 -12.14
CA PHE A 994 19.33 -11.42 -12.12
C PHE A 994 20.16 -11.77 -13.35
N ASP A 995 20.16 -10.89 -14.33
CA ASP A 995 20.81 -11.12 -15.62
C ASP A 995 22.20 -10.50 -15.62
N ASP A 996 23.20 -11.25 -16.12
CA ASP A 996 24.53 -10.68 -16.35
C ASP A 996 24.43 -9.69 -17.51
N GLU A 997 24.92 -8.47 -17.29
CA GLU A 997 24.93 -7.42 -18.31
C GLU A 997 26.30 -7.37 -19.04
N PRO A 998 26.32 -7.09 -20.34
CA PRO A 998 27.57 -6.90 -21.06
C PRO A 998 28.32 -5.69 -20.47
N THR A 999 29.51 -5.94 -19.98
CA THR A 999 30.38 -4.88 -19.48
C THR A 999 31.82 -5.17 -19.84
N SER A 1000 32.61 -4.15 -20.15
CA SER A 1000 34.05 -4.24 -20.31
C SER A 1000 34.82 -4.11 -18.99
N ALA A 1001 34.09 -3.80 -17.90
CA ALA A 1001 34.65 -3.58 -16.57
C ALA A 1001 34.40 -4.77 -15.63
N THR A 1002 35.31 -4.99 -14.69
CA THR A 1002 35.12 -5.88 -13.54
C THR A 1002 34.89 -5.03 -12.29
N PRO A 1003 33.95 -5.39 -11.42
CA PRO A 1003 33.12 -6.61 -11.45
C PRO A 1003 32.00 -6.58 -12.50
N ALA A 1004 31.49 -7.76 -12.84
CA ALA A 1004 30.40 -7.91 -13.78
C ALA A 1004 29.15 -7.23 -13.22
N THR A 1005 28.47 -6.46 -14.07
CA THR A 1005 27.23 -5.78 -13.73
C THR A 1005 26.06 -6.73 -13.97
N ARG A 1006 25.10 -6.76 -13.07
CA ARG A 1006 23.87 -7.53 -13.20
C ARG A 1006 22.66 -6.60 -13.12
N SER A 1007 21.59 -6.93 -13.83
CA SER A 1007 20.30 -6.25 -13.73
C SER A 1007 19.26 -7.12 -13.03
N LEU A 1008 18.34 -6.48 -12.33
CA LEU A 1008 17.10 -7.10 -11.88
C LEU A 1008 16.09 -7.08 -13.03
N HIS A 1009 15.53 -8.23 -13.36
CA HIS A 1009 14.43 -8.36 -14.29
C HIS A 1009 13.27 -9.06 -13.60
N THR A 1010 12.13 -8.38 -13.50
CA THR A 1010 10.92 -8.91 -12.89
C THR A 1010 9.78 -8.85 -13.89
N ARG A 1011 9.07 -9.95 -14.05
CA ARG A 1011 7.89 -10.02 -14.92
C ARG A 1011 6.68 -10.51 -14.15
N PHE A 1012 5.57 -9.79 -14.28
CA PHE A 1012 4.26 -10.13 -13.74
C PHE A 1012 3.31 -10.43 -14.89
N GLU A 1013 2.58 -11.50 -14.77
CA GLU A 1013 1.50 -11.88 -15.68
C GLU A 1013 0.26 -12.13 -14.84
N LEU A 1014 -0.83 -11.45 -15.19
CA LEU A 1014 -2.12 -11.58 -14.55
C LEU A 1014 -3.13 -11.96 -15.61
N THR A 1015 -3.73 -13.14 -15.49
CA THR A 1015 -4.81 -13.56 -16.41
C THR A 1015 -6.15 -13.47 -15.70
N LEU A 1016 -7.05 -12.68 -16.28
CA LEU A 1016 -8.41 -12.49 -15.81
C LEU A 1016 -9.34 -13.30 -16.71
N GLY A 1017 -10.15 -14.19 -16.15
CA GLY A 1017 -11.21 -14.86 -16.88
C GLY A 1017 -12.28 -13.89 -17.37
N ALA A 1018 -13.09 -14.30 -18.34
CA ALA A 1018 -14.22 -13.53 -18.80
C ALA A 1018 -15.12 -13.14 -17.61
N ALA A 1019 -15.64 -11.90 -17.62
CA ALA A 1019 -16.65 -11.52 -16.65
C ALA A 1019 -17.84 -12.49 -16.78
N ALA A 1020 -18.33 -13.02 -15.68
CA ALA A 1020 -19.57 -13.77 -15.69
C ALA A 1020 -20.68 -12.81 -16.16
N GLU A 1021 -21.34 -13.13 -17.31
CA GLU A 1021 -22.46 -12.36 -17.84
C GLU A 1021 -23.66 -12.40 -16.88
#